data_0c2704d9b085996c966b5a57baba0f03
#
_entry.id   0c2704d9b085996c966b5a57baba0f03
#
_cell.length_a   1.000
_cell.length_b   1.000
_cell.length_c   1.000
_cell.angle_alpha   90.00
_cell.angle_beta   90.00
_cell.angle_gamma   90.00
#
_symmetry.space_group_name_H-M   'P 1'
#
loop_
_entity.id
_entity.type
_entity.pdbx_description
1 polymer ?
#
loop_
_entity_poly.entity_id
_entity_poly.type
_entity_poly.pdbx_seq_one_letter_code
_entity_poly.pdbx_strand_id
1 'polypeptide(L)'
;MTFLETVASDLLARFGTNLSRVAVVFPNKRASLFLNDYLARQAGRPLWSPAYITISDLFRSHSQLKVADPILLVCELHKCFTQCTGIDETLDHFYGWGQLLLSDFDDLDKNMGPADRVFANLRDIHELDDVSYLTDEQRQLIQRFFSNFSDDHNSVLKQRFLRLWSRIGEIYHTFNEQLATQGLAYEGALYRQVAEDETITFDYDTYVFVGFNLLQQVEQTLFRRLERDGKALFYQDTNEQPPQQLTFISAPTENIQARYVSQWLTPERIADGRRTAVVLCNEGLLQAVIHCLPDNVEKVNVTTGYPLLQTPVASLVTQLFNLQVNGFSARTQSFRRRWLDIVARHPYAVLLPEGFADNHLTDSPSLLHWLLDIVKAVATNHTSQFSVLNSQLHSESLFRMYTLLNRLSDLTDSETLTVDVPTLQRLVSQVVQSTSIPFHGEPAEGVQIMGVLETRNLDFDHVLLLSCNEGNMPRGVNDTSFIPYAIRKAFGLTTVDYKVAIYEHYFHRLLQRAKDVTIIYNNATTDGRTGEMSRFMLQLMLERHDIHFRTLTSAPSPQSNLSPITSYLSPLYKTPAVLDILRQRLSKEHGGISPTAVSNYLRCQLRFFYRYVSNLQEPDDTNEDLIDNRLFGNIFHKAAQTLYEQFTDGRVTAALLDALLKDNATIERAVDAAIRSEFFKNQKNQRDRSRDSLSTSNHKQVPMILDGLQLINREVIIKYVRLLIETDRRLAPFTILGLELPVYMPYDLNSNFSTTIGGFIDRLDSVTDPISGQTRIRVIDYKTGSRHLRPMPDVDAIFDPAQIPNHSDYYLQAFLYSYIIKSSATNHTTHPSLLPSHSSVSPALLFIQHASAEGYDPTLVIGREPVTDITVHADRFITLLKEKTGEIFSPDLPFTPTDDSNRCRSCPYAALCGR
;
A
#
# COMPACT_ATOMS: atom_id res chain seq x y z
N MET A 1 -38.39 24.03 18.84
CA MET A 1 -38.21 23.05 19.92
C MET A 1 -37.56 21.82 19.32
N THR A 2 -36.45 21.35 19.84
CA THR A 2 -35.75 20.17 19.36
C THR A 2 -36.49 18.89 19.74
N PHE A 3 -36.21 17.77 19.09
CA PHE A 3 -36.84 16.49 19.42
C PHE A 3 -36.62 16.09 20.91
N LEU A 4 -35.37 16.20 21.40
CA LEU A 4 -35.08 15.88 22.79
C LEU A 4 -35.67 16.89 23.79
N GLU A 5 -35.85 18.16 23.43
CA GLU A 5 -36.60 19.12 24.27
C GLU A 5 -38.06 18.71 24.43
N THR A 6 -38.69 18.23 23.36
CA THR A 6 -40.06 17.71 23.40
C THR A 6 -40.17 16.48 24.31
N VAL A 7 -39.22 15.53 24.19
CA VAL A 7 -39.13 14.36 25.04
C VAL A 7 -38.95 14.76 26.51
N ALA A 8 -38.04 15.72 26.79
CA ALA A 8 -37.83 16.22 28.15
C ALA A 8 -39.11 16.82 28.77
N SER A 9 -39.85 17.64 28.00
CA SER A 9 -41.10 18.26 28.43
C SER A 9 -42.16 17.23 28.77
N ASP A 10 -42.36 16.22 27.91
CA ASP A 10 -43.36 15.17 28.16
C ASP A 10 -43.00 14.27 29.35
N LEU A 11 -41.68 13.91 29.51
CA LEU A 11 -41.22 13.15 30.67
C LEU A 11 -41.48 13.88 32.00
N LEU A 12 -41.18 15.19 32.03
CA LEU A 12 -41.47 16.01 33.23
C LEU A 12 -42.98 16.13 33.49
N ALA A 13 -43.79 16.24 32.44
CA ALA A 13 -45.27 16.28 32.58
C ALA A 13 -45.84 14.96 33.12
N ARG A 14 -45.30 13.81 32.69
CA ARG A 14 -45.80 12.48 33.09
C ARG A 14 -45.30 12.02 34.43
N PHE A 15 -44.00 12.20 34.71
CA PHE A 15 -43.33 11.61 35.88
C PHE A 15 -42.93 12.65 36.93
N GLY A 16 -43.05 13.93 36.63
CA GLY A 16 -42.58 15.00 37.50
C GLY A 16 -41.05 15.03 37.58
N THR A 17 -40.51 15.45 38.75
CA THR A 17 -39.07 15.58 38.96
C THR A 17 -38.39 14.34 39.54
N ASN A 18 -39.16 13.25 39.79
CA ASN A 18 -38.57 11.99 40.26
C ASN A 18 -38.59 10.94 39.15
N LEU A 19 -37.47 10.86 38.39
CA LEU A 19 -37.31 9.93 37.30
C LEU A 19 -36.43 8.72 37.65
N SER A 20 -36.13 8.52 38.95
CA SER A 20 -35.23 7.44 39.42
C SER A 20 -35.67 6.01 39.05
N ARG A 21 -36.97 5.80 38.81
CA ARG A 21 -37.55 4.51 38.41
C ARG A 21 -37.77 4.40 36.90
N VAL A 22 -37.26 5.38 36.13
CA VAL A 22 -37.36 5.45 34.65
C VAL A 22 -35.98 5.17 34.05
N ALA A 23 -35.93 4.26 33.09
CA ALA A 23 -34.74 4.06 32.25
C ALA A 23 -35.00 4.63 30.85
N VAL A 24 -34.19 5.56 30.41
CA VAL A 24 -34.24 6.10 29.05
C VAL A 24 -33.23 5.36 28.21
N VAL A 25 -33.74 4.66 27.18
CA VAL A 25 -32.96 3.81 26.28
C VAL A 25 -32.70 4.55 24.97
N PHE A 26 -31.44 4.63 24.58
CA PHE A 26 -30.99 5.25 23.34
C PHE A 26 -30.25 4.29 22.43
N PRO A 27 -30.21 4.53 21.11
CA PRO A 27 -29.31 3.83 20.21
C PRO A 27 -27.81 4.10 20.52
N ASN A 28 -27.50 5.27 21.08
CA ASN A 28 -26.15 5.64 21.55
C ASN A 28 -26.22 6.53 22.81
N LYS A 29 -25.15 6.53 23.62
CA LYS A 29 -25.13 7.28 24.91
C LYS A 29 -25.16 8.80 24.77
N ARG A 30 -24.80 9.35 23.60
CA ARG A 30 -24.59 10.79 23.43
C ARG A 30 -25.88 11.60 23.62
N ALA A 31 -26.95 11.14 23.03
CA ALA A 31 -28.25 11.80 23.16
C ALA A 31 -28.70 12.00 24.62
N SER A 32 -28.26 11.13 25.54
CA SER A 32 -28.55 11.24 26.99
C SER A 32 -28.01 12.53 27.62
N LEU A 33 -26.84 13.01 27.14
CA LEU A 33 -26.23 14.23 27.68
C LEU A 33 -27.07 15.46 27.37
N PHE A 34 -27.57 15.52 26.13
CA PHE A 34 -28.46 16.59 25.67
C PHE A 34 -29.83 16.51 26.36
N LEU A 35 -30.38 15.30 26.48
CA LEU A 35 -31.66 15.12 27.19
C LEU A 35 -31.53 15.53 28.69
N ASN A 36 -30.44 15.17 29.33
CA ASN A 36 -30.19 15.53 30.72
C ASN A 36 -30.09 17.06 30.92
N ASP A 37 -29.40 17.77 29.99
CA ASP A 37 -29.35 19.23 29.99
C ASP A 37 -30.76 19.87 29.83
N TYR A 38 -31.56 19.34 28.89
CA TYR A 38 -32.93 19.83 28.69
C TYR A 38 -33.83 19.57 29.90
N LEU A 39 -33.74 18.38 30.51
CA LEU A 39 -34.49 18.06 31.72
C LEU A 39 -34.11 19.01 32.87
N ALA A 40 -32.81 19.25 33.06
CA ALA A 40 -32.32 20.15 34.13
C ALA A 40 -32.81 21.58 33.92
N ARG A 41 -32.75 22.11 32.69
CA ARG A 41 -33.21 23.47 32.37
C ARG A 41 -34.71 23.64 32.48
N GLN A 42 -35.50 22.66 32.01
CA GLN A 42 -36.94 22.74 32.03
C GLN A 42 -37.52 22.50 33.45
N ALA A 43 -36.87 21.65 34.25
CA ALA A 43 -37.33 21.40 35.62
C ALA A 43 -37.22 22.63 36.55
N GLY A 44 -36.19 23.49 36.34
CA GLY A 44 -35.95 24.71 37.12
C GLY A 44 -35.74 24.46 38.63
N ARG A 45 -35.67 23.20 39.04
CA ARG A 45 -35.48 22.74 40.42
C ARG A 45 -34.78 21.39 40.44
N PRO A 46 -34.17 20.96 41.56
CA PRO A 46 -33.52 19.67 41.66
C PRO A 46 -34.43 18.51 41.21
N LEU A 47 -33.92 17.60 40.41
CA LEU A 47 -34.62 16.41 39.93
C LEU A 47 -33.76 15.15 40.15
N TRP A 48 -34.43 14.03 40.33
CA TRP A 48 -33.77 12.73 40.25
C TRP A 48 -33.71 12.29 38.78
N SER A 49 -32.47 12.21 38.29
CA SER A 49 -32.22 11.81 36.88
C SER A 49 -32.74 10.40 36.59
N PRO A 50 -33.27 10.14 35.40
CA PRO A 50 -33.50 8.76 34.95
C PRO A 50 -32.16 8.02 34.76
N ALA A 51 -32.22 6.68 34.66
CA ALA A 51 -31.10 5.91 34.18
C ALA A 51 -30.97 6.08 32.67
N TYR A 52 -29.77 6.36 32.20
CA TYR A 52 -29.50 6.43 30.76
C TYR A 52 -28.72 5.20 30.31
N ILE A 53 -29.32 4.38 29.46
CA ILE A 53 -28.75 3.13 28.95
C ILE A 53 -28.83 3.06 27.44
N THR A 54 -27.92 2.32 26.83
CA THR A 54 -28.04 1.97 25.43
C THR A 54 -28.83 0.69 25.27
N ILE A 55 -29.27 0.40 24.02
CA ILE A 55 -29.91 -0.88 23.72
C ILE A 55 -28.97 -2.06 24.04
N SER A 56 -27.67 -1.90 23.73
CA SER A 56 -26.63 -2.89 24.07
C SER A 56 -26.49 -3.09 25.58
N ASP A 57 -26.48 -2.01 26.36
CA ASP A 57 -26.45 -2.09 27.85
C ASP A 57 -27.69 -2.81 28.38
N LEU A 58 -28.86 -2.56 27.77
CA LEU A 58 -30.12 -3.23 28.17
C LEU A 58 -30.04 -4.75 28.01
N PHE A 59 -29.56 -5.24 26.87
CA PHE A 59 -29.37 -6.69 26.67
C PHE A 59 -28.29 -7.27 27.57
N ARG A 60 -27.12 -6.64 27.63
CA ARG A 60 -25.97 -7.14 28.42
C ARG A 60 -26.23 -7.21 29.93
N SER A 61 -26.98 -6.25 30.50
CA SER A 61 -27.29 -6.24 31.90
C SER A 61 -28.27 -7.34 32.33
N HIS A 62 -29.00 -7.93 31.40
CA HIS A 62 -29.99 -8.98 31.67
C HIS A 62 -29.52 -10.38 31.20
N SER A 63 -28.26 -10.54 30.80
CA SER A 63 -27.64 -11.82 30.45
C SER A 63 -26.59 -12.23 31.47
N GLN A 64 -26.49 -13.55 31.72
CA GLN A 64 -25.39 -14.12 32.50
C GLN A 64 -24.13 -14.34 31.66
N LEU A 65 -24.28 -14.35 30.34
CA LEU A 65 -23.17 -14.47 29.39
C LEU A 65 -22.47 -13.11 29.19
N LYS A 66 -21.18 -13.18 28.89
CA LYS A 66 -20.36 -12.01 28.56
C LYS A 66 -20.01 -12.03 27.09
N VAL A 67 -20.07 -10.86 26.46
CA VAL A 67 -19.57 -10.75 25.07
C VAL A 67 -18.07 -10.97 25.07
N ALA A 68 -17.63 -11.99 24.36
CA ALA A 68 -16.23 -12.34 24.25
C ALA A 68 -15.47 -11.38 23.32
N ASP A 69 -14.16 -11.41 23.46
CA ASP A 69 -13.22 -10.70 22.61
C ASP A 69 -13.36 -11.12 21.14
N PRO A 70 -13.39 -10.21 20.15
CA PRO A 70 -13.50 -10.56 18.75
C PRO A 70 -12.39 -11.49 18.23
N ILE A 71 -11.15 -11.36 18.75
CA ILE A 71 -10.04 -12.24 18.33
C ILE A 71 -10.25 -13.62 18.95
N LEU A 72 -10.61 -13.69 20.23
CA LEU A 72 -10.94 -14.93 20.91
C LEU A 72 -12.09 -15.67 20.19
N LEU A 73 -13.14 -14.94 19.79
CA LEU A 73 -14.27 -15.52 19.05
C LEU A 73 -13.82 -16.18 17.75
N VAL A 74 -12.92 -15.54 16.99
CA VAL A 74 -12.40 -16.14 15.75
C VAL A 74 -11.51 -17.34 16.05
N CYS A 75 -10.71 -17.31 17.12
CA CYS A 75 -9.89 -18.46 17.56
C CYS A 75 -10.76 -19.67 17.94
N GLU A 76 -11.80 -19.44 18.75
CA GLU A 76 -12.73 -20.50 19.14
C GLU A 76 -13.54 -21.02 17.96
N LEU A 77 -13.97 -20.13 17.05
CA LEU A 77 -14.64 -20.51 15.80
C LEU A 77 -13.72 -21.36 14.90
N HIS A 78 -12.43 -21.06 14.85
CA HIS A 78 -11.44 -21.86 14.13
C HIS A 78 -11.30 -23.27 14.71
N LYS A 79 -11.26 -23.41 16.05
CA LYS A 79 -11.23 -24.72 16.71
C LYS A 79 -12.47 -25.55 16.35
N CYS A 80 -13.67 -24.95 16.46
CA CYS A 80 -14.92 -25.60 16.08
C CYS A 80 -14.93 -25.99 14.59
N PHE A 81 -14.44 -25.10 13.73
CA PHE A 81 -14.30 -25.35 12.30
C PHE A 81 -13.42 -26.57 12.01
N THR A 82 -12.22 -26.61 12.57
CA THR A 82 -11.29 -27.74 12.39
C THR A 82 -11.87 -29.06 12.94
N GLN A 83 -12.53 -28.97 14.09
CA GLN A 83 -13.19 -30.15 14.71
C GLN A 83 -14.33 -30.69 13.85
N CYS A 84 -15.23 -29.82 13.38
CA CYS A 84 -16.41 -30.22 12.61
C CYS A 84 -16.06 -30.67 11.19
N THR A 85 -15.09 -30.01 10.53
CA THR A 85 -14.80 -30.25 9.10
C THR A 85 -13.67 -31.26 8.88
N GLY A 86 -12.78 -31.44 9.87
CA GLY A 86 -11.53 -32.21 9.74
C GLY A 86 -10.53 -31.57 8.76
N ILE A 87 -10.70 -30.29 8.43
CA ILE A 87 -9.78 -29.53 7.58
C ILE A 87 -8.75 -28.85 8.48
N ASP A 88 -7.49 -29.21 8.31
CA ASP A 88 -6.36 -28.60 9.01
C ASP A 88 -5.97 -27.30 8.28
N GLU A 89 -6.66 -26.22 8.61
CA GLU A 89 -6.42 -24.88 8.08
C GLU A 89 -5.71 -24.05 9.12
N THR A 90 -4.72 -23.25 8.68
CA THR A 90 -4.02 -22.36 9.59
C THR A 90 -4.89 -21.16 9.97
N LEU A 91 -4.73 -20.65 11.20
CA LEU A 91 -5.54 -19.55 11.70
C LEU A 91 -5.42 -18.28 10.86
N ASP A 92 -4.25 -18.02 10.23
CA ASP A 92 -4.06 -16.84 9.40
C ASP A 92 -4.88 -16.87 8.12
N HIS A 93 -5.03 -18.03 7.50
CA HIS A 93 -5.91 -18.18 6.35
C HIS A 93 -7.39 -18.17 6.76
N PHE A 94 -7.70 -18.74 7.92
CA PHE A 94 -9.04 -18.78 8.45
C PHE A 94 -9.53 -17.40 8.91
N TYR A 95 -8.66 -16.54 9.46
CA TYR A 95 -9.06 -15.38 10.23
C TYR A 95 -10.00 -14.43 9.48
N GLY A 96 -9.68 -14.05 8.24
CA GLY A 96 -10.50 -13.12 7.47
C GLY A 96 -11.91 -13.64 7.16
N TRP A 97 -12.03 -14.91 6.77
CA TRP A 97 -13.34 -15.46 6.49
C TRP A 97 -14.04 -15.99 7.77
N GLY A 98 -13.28 -16.32 8.81
CA GLY A 98 -13.83 -16.58 10.13
C GLY A 98 -14.54 -15.37 10.72
N GLN A 99 -14.00 -14.17 10.56
CA GLN A 99 -14.67 -12.91 10.92
C GLN A 99 -15.98 -12.72 10.14
N LEU A 100 -15.95 -13.04 8.84
CA LEU A 100 -17.15 -12.94 8.00
C LEU A 100 -18.24 -13.93 8.45
N LEU A 101 -17.85 -15.18 8.75
CA LEU A 101 -18.78 -16.19 9.24
C LEU A 101 -19.37 -15.79 10.61
N LEU A 102 -18.53 -15.27 11.50
CA LEU A 102 -18.97 -14.73 12.79
C LEU A 102 -19.98 -13.58 12.62
N SER A 103 -19.74 -12.68 11.65
CA SER A 103 -20.69 -11.61 11.32
C SER A 103 -22.01 -12.14 10.80
N ASP A 104 -21.99 -13.21 10.00
CA ASP A 104 -23.23 -13.85 9.52
C ASP A 104 -23.99 -14.56 10.66
N PHE A 105 -23.29 -15.18 11.60
CA PHE A 105 -23.93 -15.76 12.81
C PHE A 105 -24.54 -14.69 13.69
N ASP A 106 -23.82 -13.58 13.89
CA ASP A 106 -24.31 -12.44 14.67
C ASP A 106 -25.59 -11.82 14.06
N ASP A 107 -25.60 -11.65 12.74
CA ASP A 107 -26.77 -11.14 12.02
C ASP A 107 -27.95 -12.13 12.04
N LEU A 108 -27.67 -13.41 11.91
CA LEU A 108 -28.68 -14.48 12.01
C LEU A 108 -29.40 -14.42 13.36
N ASP A 109 -28.64 -14.32 14.44
CA ASP A 109 -29.21 -14.29 15.79
C ASP A 109 -29.93 -12.99 16.11
N LYS A 110 -29.37 -11.84 15.70
CA LYS A 110 -30.02 -10.53 15.85
C LYS A 110 -31.35 -10.43 15.12
N ASN A 111 -31.52 -11.20 14.03
CA ASN A 111 -32.78 -11.31 13.31
C ASN A 111 -33.60 -12.54 13.71
N MET A 112 -33.22 -13.28 14.76
CA MET A 112 -33.91 -14.49 15.25
C MET A 112 -34.17 -15.49 14.12
N GLY A 113 -33.21 -15.59 13.16
CA GLY A 113 -33.32 -16.46 12.01
C GLY A 113 -33.33 -17.94 12.43
N PRO A 114 -34.11 -18.82 11.73
CA PRO A 114 -34.07 -20.25 11.99
C PRO A 114 -32.81 -20.88 11.38
N ALA A 115 -31.72 -20.97 12.18
CA ALA A 115 -30.39 -21.39 11.76
C ALA A 115 -30.40 -22.64 10.90
N ASP A 116 -31.09 -23.70 11.37
CA ASP A 116 -31.16 -25.00 10.65
C ASP A 116 -31.78 -24.88 9.26
N ARG A 117 -32.82 -24.04 9.10
CA ARG A 117 -33.47 -23.81 7.81
C ARG A 117 -32.60 -22.94 6.90
N VAL A 118 -31.97 -21.90 7.40
CA VAL A 118 -31.08 -21.04 6.64
C VAL A 118 -29.90 -21.87 6.11
N PHE A 119 -29.27 -22.65 6.96
CA PHE A 119 -28.10 -23.47 6.56
C PHE A 119 -28.46 -24.68 5.72
N ALA A 120 -29.65 -25.30 5.91
CA ALA A 120 -30.14 -26.35 5.03
C ALA A 120 -30.40 -25.81 3.62
N ASN A 121 -31.05 -24.63 3.50
CA ASN A 121 -31.28 -24.00 2.20
C ASN A 121 -29.97 -23.59 1.50
N LEU A 122 -28.95 -23.19 2.25
CA LEU A 122 -27.62 -22.97 1.69
C LEU A 122 -27.02 -24.24 1.07
N ARG A 123 -27.18 -25.37 1.73
CA ARG A 123 -26.71 -26.68 1.24
C ARG A 123 -27.43 -27.12 -0.04
N ASP A 124 -28.72 -26.85 -0.13
CA ASP A 124 -29.59 -27.35 -1.18
C ASP A 124 -29.68 -26.41 -2.40
N ILE A 125 -29.03 -25.25 -2.36
CA ILE A 125 -28.99 -24.35 -3.52
C ILE A 125 -28.09 -24.94 -4.60
N HIS A 126 -28.72 -25.44 -5.67
CA HIS A 126 -28.03 -25.81 -6.90
C HIS A 126 -27.36 -24.61 -7.60
N GLU A 127 -27.70 -23.38 -7.23
CA GLU A 127 -27.08 -22.11 -7.68
C GLU A 127 -25.65 -21.92 -7.19
N LEU A 128 -25.13 -22.79 -6.34
CA LEU A 128 -23.69 -22.81 -6.00
C LEU A 128 -22.81 -23.16 -7.20
N ASP A 129 -23.37 -23.59 -8.31
CA ASP A 129 -22.66 -23.70 -9.59
C ASP A 129 -22.34 -22.34 -10.21
N ASP A 130 -23.10 -21.32 -9.90
CA ASP A 130 -22.91 -19.96 -10.36
C ASP A 130 -22.33 -19.08 -9.23
N VAL A 131 -21.00 -18.94 -9.22
CA VAL A 131 -20.29 -18.02 -8.31
C VAL A 131 -20.44 -16.55 -8.71
N SER A 132 -21.31 -16.23 -9.65
CA SER A 132 -21.54 -14.87 -10.14
C SER A 132 -22.10 -13.93 -9.07
N TYR A 133 -22.76 -14.46 -8.04
CA TYR A 133 -23.30 -13.68 -6.92
C TYR A 133 -22.21 -13.24 -5.91
N LEU A 134 -21.02 -13.80 -5.98
CA LEU A 134 -19.89 -13.41 -5.12
C LEU A 134 -19.23 -12.16 -5.70
N THR A 135 -18.94 -11.18 -4.84
CA THR A 135 -18.12 -10.04 -5.22
C THR A 135 -16.70 -10.49 -5.57
N ASP A 136 -15.96 -9.67 -6.31
CA ASP A 136 -14.58 -9.98 -6.67
C ASP A 136 -13.69 -10.14 -5.43
N GLU A 137 -13.98 -9.41 -4.35
CA GLU A 137 -13.29 -9.52 -3.05
C GLU A 137 -13.59 -10.86 -2.36
N GLN A 138 -14.87 -11.29 -2.35
CA GLN A 138 -15.26 -12.60 -1.84
C GLN A 138 -14.62 -13.73 -2.64
N ARG A 139 -14.62 -13.60 -3.97
CA ARG A 139 -13.97 -14.57 -4.86
C ARG A 139 -12.47 -14.67 -4.61
N GLN A 140 -11.78 -13.54 -4.43
CA GLN A 140 -10.37 -13.51 -4.08
C GLN A 140 -10.10 -14.08 -2.68
N LEU A 141 -10.98 -13.84 -1.71
CA LEU A 141 -10.84 -14.35 -0.35
C LEU A 141 -11.02 -15.88 -0.32
N ILE A 142 -12.01 -16.38 -1.05
CA ILE A 142 -12.23 -17.82 -1.24
C ILE A 142 -11.05 -18.44 -2.02
N GLN A 143 -10.56 -17.79 -3.06
CA GLN A 143 -9.40 -18.27 -3.82
C GLN A 143 -8.13 -18.30 -2.95
N ARG A 144 -7.90 -17.30 -2.09
CA ARG A 144 -6.77 -17.29 -1.15
C ARG A 144 -6.90 -18.40 -0.11
N PHE A 145 -8.09 -18.63 0.42
CA PHE A 145 -8.37 -19.72 1.35
C PHE A 145 -8.04 -21.07 0.75
N PHE A 146 -8.41 -21.27 -0.51
CA PHE A 146 -8.16 -22.53 -1.21
C PHE A 146 -6.83 -22.60 -1.98
N SER A 147 -6.05 -21.51 -2.08
CA SER A 147 -4.81 -21.46 -2.88
C SER A 147 -3.67 -22.35 -2.37
N ASN A 148 -3.72 -22.75 -1.11
CA ASN A 148 -2.75 -23.72 -0.55
C ASN A 148 -3.03 -25.17 -0.97
N PHE A 149 -4.07 -25.41 -1.73
CA PHE A 149 -4.39 -26.73 -2.22
C PHE A 149 -4.04 -26.78 -3.71
N SER A 150 -2.96 -27.50 -4.01
CA SER A 150 -2.35 -27.71 -5.34
C SER A 150 -3.26 -27.58 -6.57
N ASP A 151 -2.67 -27.06 -7.62
CA ASP A 151 -3.15 -26.63 -8.95
C ASP A 151 -4.07 -27.57 -9.75
N ASP A 152 -4.56 -28.68 -9.24
CA ASP A 152 -5.38 -29.60 -9.97
C ASP A 152 -6.88 -29.43 -9.68
N HIS A 153 -7.54 -28.75 -10.61
CA HIS A 153 -8.97 -28.76 -10.93
C HIS A 153 -9.96 -28.01 -10.03
N ASN A 154 -10.67 -27.05 -10.63
CA ASN A 154 -11.89 -26.39 -10.15
C ASN A 154 -12.92 -27.32 -9.45
N SER A 155 -12.91 -28.60 -9.77
CA SER A 155 -13.81 -29.59 -9.19
C SER A 155 -13.49 -29.95 -7.74
N VAL A 156 -12.23 -29.94 -7.32
CA VAL A 156 -11.81 -30.29 -5.94
C VAL A 156 -12.08 -29.11 -5.01
N LEU A 157 -11.82 -27.88 -5.47
CA LEU A 157 -12.15 -26.64 -4.78
C LEU A 157 -13.65 -26.54 -4.50
N LYS A 158 -14.47 -26.83 -5.51
CA LYS A 158 -15.92 -26.85 -5.42
C LYS A 158 -16.41 -27.89 -4.41
N GLN A 159 -15.88 -29.11 -4.44
CA GLN A 159 -16.28 -30.17 -3.50
C GLN A 159 -15.90 -29.82 -2.04
N ARG A 160 -14.77 -29.17 -1.81
CA ARG A 160 -14.36 -28.73 -0.46
C ARG A 160 -15.22 -27.59 0.05
N PHE A 161 -15.55 -26.65 -0.81
CA PHE A 161 -16.48 -25.55 -0.52
C PHE A 161 -17.88 -26.10 -0.16
N LEU A 162 -18.44 -27.01 -0.95
CA LEU A 162 -19.70 -27.67 -0.67
C LEU A 162 -19.67 -28.49 0.64
N ARG A 163 -18.55 -29.11 0.92
CA ARG A 163 -18.37 -29.86 2.17
C ARG A 163 -18.34 -28.94 3.39
N LEU A 164 -17.72 -27.78 3.28
CA LEU A 164 -17.76 -26.73 4.29
C LEU A 164 -19.21 -26.25 4.53
N TRP A 165 -19.90 -25.86 3.47
CA TRP A 165 -21.26 -25.34 3.53
C TRP A 165 -22.24 -26.35 4.14
N SER A 166 -22.05 -27.62 3.86
CA SER A 166 -22.91 -28.67 4.45
C SER A 166 -22.76 -28.80 5.96
N ARG A 167 -21.69 -28.24 6.55
CA ARG A 167 -21.40 -28.33 7.99
C ARG A 167 -21.51 -27.01 8.75
N ILE A 168 -21.87 -25.90 8.07
CA ILE A 168 -21.96 -24.59 8.76
C ILE A 168 -22.96 -24.62 9.91
N GLY A 169 -24.08 -25.33 9.78
CA GLY A 169 -25.06 -25.50 10.87
C GLY A 169 -24.45 -26.24 12.07
N GLU A 170 -23.69 -27.29 11.85
CA GLU A 170 -22.98 -28.01 12.90
C GLU A 170 -21.95 -27.12 13.60
N ILE A 171 -21.17 -26.35 12.81
CA ILE A 171 -20.20 -25.38 13.33
C ILE A 171 -20.90 -24.31 14.19
N TYR A 172 -22.04 -23.77 13.73
CA TYR A 172 -22.80 -22.77 14.46
C TYR A 172 -23.27 -23.27 15.82
N HIS A 173 -23.86 -24.48 15.88
CA HIS A 173 -24.34 -25.08 17.14
C HIS A 173 -23.19 -25.41 18.07
N THR A 174 -22.13 -26.08 17.58
CA THR A 174 -20.94 -26.44 18.36
C THR A 174 -20.26 -25.20 18.92
N PHE A 175 -20.16 -24.13 18.13
CA PHE A 175 -19.58 -22.89 18.55
C PHE A 175 -20.35 -22.19 19.66
N ASN A 176 -21.70 -22.11 19.52
CA ASN A 176 -22.56 -21.52 20.54
C ASN A 176 -22.53 -22.33 21.84
N GLU A 177 -22.54 -23.67 21.76
CA GLU A 177 -22.43 -24.56 22.94
C GLU A 177 -21.10 -24.40 23.66
N GLN A 178 -19.97 -24.35 22.91
CA GLN A 178 -18.64 -24.15 23.49
C GLN A 178 -18.51 -22.79 24.18
N LEU A 179 -18.98 -21.73 23.56
CA LEU A 179 -18.98 -20.40 24.18
C LEU A 179 -19.85 -20.36 25.43
N ALA A 180 -21.05 -20.91 25.38
CA ALA A 180 -21.98 -20.96 26.52
C ALA A 180 -21.38 -21.68 27.72
N THR A 181 -20.65 -22.81 27.52
CA THR A 181 -19.96 -23.53 28.60
C THR A 181 -18.87 -22.69 29.26
N GLN A 182 -18.30 -21.75 28.55
CA GLN A 182 -17.31 -20.79 29.07
C GLN A 182 -17.94 -19.53 29.67
N GLY A 183 -19.28 -19.41 29.67
CA GLY A 183 -19.99 -18.20 30.08
C GLY A 183 -19.82 -17.02 29.09
N LEU A 184 -19.49 -17.34 27.85
CA LEU A 184 -19.21 -16.37 26.78
C LEU A 184 -20.27 -16.45 25.67
N ALA A 185 -20.39 -15.37 24.90
CA ALA A 185 -21.20 -15.31 23.69
C ALA A 185 -20.66 -14.23 22.75
N TYR A 186 -21.03 -14.25 21.47
CA TYR A 186 -21.01 -13.05 20.64
C TYR A 186 -22.31 -12.25 20.83
N GLU A 187 -22.33 -11.02 20.33
CA GLU A 187 -23.39 -10.07 20.69
C GLU A 187 -24.79 -10.54 20.28
N GLY A 188 -24.95 -11.06 19.05
CA GLY A 188 -26.24 -11.56 18.54
C GLY A 188 -26.78 -12.74 19.33
N ALA A 189 -25.93 -13.70 19.70
CA ALA A 189 -26.33 -14.85 20.52
C ALA A 189 -26.81 -14.42 21.91
N LEU A 190 -26.11 -13.47 22.54
CA LEU A 190 -26.52 -12.91 23.82
C LEU A 190 -27.87 -12.19 23.71
N TYR A 191 -28.07 -11.39 22.66
CA TYR A 191 -29.33 -10.66 22.43
C TYR A 191 -30.48 -11.61 22.20
N ARG A 192 -30.28 -12.64 21.40
CA ARG A 192 -31.28 -13.69 21.15
C ARG A 192 -31.68 -14.40 22.42
N GLN A 193 -30.71 -14.81 23.26
CA GLN A 193 -30.97 -15.43 24.56
C GLN A 193 -31.86 -14.56 25.43
N VAL A 194 -31.55 -13.27 25.59
CA VAL A 194 -32.33 -12.34 26.40
C VAL A 194 -33.74 -12.11 25.83
N ALA A 195 -33.87 -12.06 24.51
CA ALA A 195 -35.17 -11.87 23.86
C ALA A 195 -36.09 -13.10 23.99
N GLU A 196 -35.52 -14.30 23.96
CA GLU A 196 -36.25 -15.58 24.03
C GLU A 196 -36.57 -16.01 25.49
N ASP A 197 -35.76 -15.58 26.47
CA ASP A 197 -35.95 -15.96 27.87
C ASP A 197 -37.04 -15.12 28.56
N GLU A 198 -38.22 -15.65 28.62
CA GLU A 198 -39.38 -14.99 29.30
C GLU A 198 -39.24 -14.90 30.81
N THR A 199 -38.29 -15.57 31.45
CA THR A 199 -38.09 -15.54 32.92
C THR A 199 -37.36 -14.30 33.41
N ILE A 200 -36.71 -13.56 32.53
CA ILE A 200 -35.95 -12.35 32.83
C ILE A 200 -36.89 -11.25 33.34
N THR A 201 -36.54 -10.66 34.48
CA THR A 201 -37.27 -9.53 35.10
C THR A 201 -36.53 -8.22 34.78
N PHE A 202 -37.31 -7.17 34.56
CA PHE A 202 -36.79 -5.82 34.28
C PHE A 202 -36.96 -4.89 35.48
N ASP A 203 -35.87 -4.23 35.88
CA ASP A 203 -35.73 -3.54 37.15
C ASP A 203 -36.48 -2.20 37.25
N TYR A 204 -36.69 -1.52 36.12
CA TYR A 204 -37.33 -0.20 36.09
C TYR A 204 -38.84 -0.33 35.86
N ASP A 205 -39.59 0.64 36.42
CA ASP A 205 -41.03 0.69 36.22
C ASP A 205 -41.42 1.08 34.79
N THR A 206 -40.59 1.90 34.16
CA THR A 206 -40.80 2.34 32.77
C THR A 206 -39.48 2.42 31.98
N TYR A 207 -39.45 1.82 30.82
CA TYR A 207 -38.37 1.94 29.81
C TYR A 207 -38.86 2.87 28.69
N VAL A 208 -38.14 3.97 28.50
CA VAL A 208 -38.46 5.00 27.51
C VAL A 208 -37.52 4.86 26.34
N PHE A 209 -38.03 4.38 25.22
CA PHE A 209 -37.28 4.18 24.00
C PHE A 209 -37.31 5.43 23.13
N VAL A 210 -36.13 6.06 22.88
CA VAL A 210 -36.06 7.37 22.22
C VAL A 210 -35.31 7.23 20.89
N GLY A 211 -36.00 7.53 19.77
CA GLY A 211 -35.41 7.66 18.44
C GLY A 211 -35.00 6.32 17.81
N PHE A 212 -35.69 5.26 18.13
CA PHE A 212 -35.57 3.99 17.44
C PHE A 212 -36.52 3.97 16.24
N ASN A 213 -36.01 3.63 15.07
CA ASN A 213 -36.82 3.57 13.85
C ASN A 213 -36.84 2.19 13.21
N LEU A 214 -35.69 1.75 12.71
CA LEU A 214 -35.56 0.42 12.09
C LEU A 214 -35.00 -0.55 13.13
N LEU A 215 -35.82 -1.50 13.58
CA LEU A 215 -35.50 -2.43 14.66
C LEU A 215 -35.14 -3.80 14.10
N GLN A 216 -34.12 -4.42 14.65
CA GLN A 216 -33.83 -5.84 14.46
C GLN A 216 -34.88 -6.71 15.18
N GLN A 217 -35.03 -7.96 14.80
CA GLN A 217 -36.09 -8.82 15.33
C GLN A 217 -35.98 -9.07 16.85
N VAL A 218 -34.74 -9.18 17.35
CA VAL A 218 -34.51 -9.29 18.82
C VAL A 218 -34.99 -8.04 19.58
N GLU A 219 -34.75 -6.86 19.01
CA GLU A 219 -35.21 -5.59 19.58
C GLU A 219 -36.73 -5.50 19.57
N GLN A 220 -37.35 -5.86 18.43
CA GLN A 220 -38.81 -5.88 18.29
C GLN A 220 -39.45 -6.84 19.31
N THR A 221 -38.85 -8.01 19.53
CA THR A 221 -39.36 -9.01 20.48
C THR A 221 -39.28 -8.49 21.91
N LEU A 222 -38.15 -7.89 22.27
CA LEU A 222 -37.99 -7.28 23.60
C LEU A 222 -38.96 -6.11 23.83
N PHE A 223 -39.12 -5.22 22.82
CA PHE A 223 -40.01 -4.05 22.91
C PHE A 223 -41.46 -4.46 23.05
N ARG A 224 -41.93 -5.42 22.27
CA ARG A 224 -43.30 -5.97 22.38
C ARG A 224 -43.55 -6.60 23.75
N ARG A 225 -42.56 -7.28 24.31
CA ARG A 225 -42.65 -7.83 25.68
C ARG A 225 -42.80 -6.73 26.70
N LEU A 226 -41.95 -5.72 26.71
CA LEU A 226 -42.03 -4.59 27.63
C LEU A 226 -43.32 -3.77 27.47
N GLU A 227 -43.82 -3.65 26.22
CA GLU A 227 -45.11 -3.02 25.94
C GLU A 227 -46.28 -3.84 26.52
N ARG A 228 -46.26 -5.16 26.29
CA ARG A 228 -47.26 -6.08 26.89
C ARG A 228 -47.29 -6.01 28.39
N ASP A 229 -46.11 -5.85 29.02
CA ASP A 229 -45.96 -5.76 30.47
C ASP A 229 -46.27 -4.34 31.00
N GLY A 230 -46.66 -3.39 30.13
CA GLY A 230 -46.98 -2.01 30.50
C GLY A 230 -45.78 -1.16 30.93
N LYS A 231 -44.58 -1.62 30.60
CA LYS A 231 -43.31 -0.99 30.99
C LYS A 231 -42.64 -0.20 29.87
N ALA A 232 -43.18 -0.10 28.63
CA ALA A 232 -42.55 0.58 27.50
C ALA A 232 -43.26 1.90 27.18
N LEU A 233 -42.46 2.92 26.85
CA LEU A 233 -42.91 4.20 26.30
C LEU A 233 -41.99 4.53 25.10
N PHE A 234 -42.60 4.87 23.95
CA PHE A 234 -41.84 5.12 22.72
C PHE A 234 -41.95 6.58 22.28
N TYR A 235 -40.81 7.16 21.95
CA TYR A 235 -40.70 8.48 21.30
C TYR A 235 -40.04 8.33 19.96
N GLN A 236 -40.82 8.63 18.91
CA GLN A 236 -40.34 8.70 17.54
C GLN A 236 -40.50 10.13 17.04
N ASP A 237 -39.49 10.58 16.32
CA ASP A 237 -39.53 11.89 15.69
C ASP A 237 -40.26 11.80 14.33
N THR A 238 -41.52 12.21 14.32
CA THR A 238 -42.37 12.23 13.13
C THR A 238 -42.50 13.60 12.49
N ASN A 239 -41.83 14.62 13.04
CA ASN A 239 -41.97 15.99 12.58
C ASN A 239 -40.97 16.31 11.48
N GLU A 240 -41.43 16.28 10.24
CA GLU A 240 -40.61 16.58 9.06
C GLU A 240 -40.53 18.08 8.82
N GLN A 241 -39.41 18.70 9.17
CA GLN A 241 -39.10 20.09 8.86
C GLN A 241 -37.84 20.13 7.97
N PRO A 242 -37.96 20.37 6.66
CA PRO A 242 -36.79 20.43 5.78
C PRO A 242 -35.89 21.64 6.15
N PRO A 243 -34.58 21.59 5.82
CA PRO A 243 -33.69 22.71 6.05
C PRO A 243 -34.12 23.96 5.29
N GLN A 244 -33.88 25.14 5.89
CA GLN A 244 -34.26 26.42 5.24
C GLN A 244 -33.35 26.73 4.06
N GLN A 245 -32.07 26.41 4.13
CA GLN A 245 -31.09 26.56 3.04
C GLN A 245 -30.33 25.26 2.82
N LEU A 246 -30.17 24.87 1.56
CA LEU A 246 -29.40 23.69 1.19
C LEU A 246 -28.40 24.03 0.08
N THR A 247 -27.11 23.74 0.35
CA THR A 247 -26.02 24.01 -0.59
C THR A 247 -25.25 22.71 -0.87
N PHE A 248 -25.07 22.37 -2.14
CA PHE A 248 -24.20 21.30 -2.59
C PHE A 248 -22.91 21.85 -3.16
N ILE A 249 -21.78 21.28 -2.74
CA ILE A 249 -20.45 21.72 -3.17
C ILE A 249 -19.67 20.54 -3.73
N SER A 250 -19.21 20.66 -4.97
CA SER A 250 -18.23 19.73 -5.54
C SER A 250 -16.81 20.17 -5.24
N ALA A 251 -15.97 19.26 -4.79
CA ALA A 251 -14.57 19.52 -4.52
C ALA A 251 -13.66 18.47 -5.21
N PRO A 252 -12.50 18.83 -5.76
CA PRO A 252 -11.63 17.87 -6.42
C PRO A 252 -10.89 16.94 -5.47
N THR A 253 -10.72 17.30 -4.20
CA THR A 253 -10.05 16.44 -3.20
C THR A 253 -10.63 16.63 -1.80
N GLU A 254 -10.48 15.62 -0.96
CA GLU A 254 -10.87 15.70 0.45
C GLU A 254 -10.07 16.74 1.24
N ASN A 255 -8.80 16.99 0.88
CA ASN A 255 -8.00 18.04 1.49
C ASN A 255 -8.61 19.44 1.30
N ILE A 256 -9.16 19.70 0.10
CA ILE A 256 -9.85 20.97 -0.18
C ILE A 256 -11.13 21.09 0.65
N GLN A 257 -11.85 20.01 0.84
CA GLN A 257 -13.03 19.97 1.72
C GLN A 257 -12.67 20.32 3.17
N ALA A 258 -11.59 19.73 3.69
CA ALA A 258 -11.11 20.04 5.04
C ALA A 258 -10.72 21.52 5.18
N ARG A 259 -10.02 22.08 4.20
CA ARG A 259 -9.66 23.51 4.19
C ARG A 259 -10.87 24.45 4.13
N TYR A 260 -11.95 24.02 3.49
CA TYR A 260 -13.17 24.81 3.41
C TYR A 260 -13.84 24.98 4.78
N VAL A 261 -13.60 24.09 5.74
CA VAL A 261 -14.12 24.18 7.11
C VAL A 261 -13.80 25.55 7.75
N SER A 262 -12.58 26.06 7.54
CA SER A 262 -12.18 27.37 8.07
C SER A 262 -12.99 28.55 7.51
N GLN A 263 -13.46 28.45 6.26
CA GLN A 263 -14.31 29.47 5.64
C GLN A 263 -15.77 29.29 6.04
N TRP A 264 -16.20 28.04 6.22
CA TRP A 264 -17.57 27.73 6.59
C TRP A 264 -17.89 28.10 8.05
N LEU A 265 -16.92 27.95 8.96
CA LEU A 265 -17.03 28.31 10.38
C LEU A 265 -16.94 29.84 10.54
N THR A 266 -18.04 30.53 10.26
CA THR A 266 -18.14 31.97 10.53
C THR A 266 -18.22 32.23 12.04
N PRO A 267 -17.93 33.47 12.51
CA PRO A 267 -18.07 33.84 13.93
C PRO A 267 -19.46 33.52 14.52
N GLU A 268 -20.52 33.67 13.73
CA GLU A 268 -21.90 33.35 14.13
C GLU A 268 -22.08 31.86 14.37
N ARG A 269 -21.62 31.01 13.44
CA ARG A 269 -21.69 29.54 13.57
C ARG A 269 -20.83 29.03 14.73
N ILE A 270 -19.69 29.68 14.98
CA ILE A 270 -18.83 29.36 16.14
C ILE A 270 -19.54 29.72 17.46
N ALA A 271 -20.20 30.91 17.50
CA ALA A 271 -20.95 31.36 18.67
C ALA A 271 -22.15 30.46 19.01
N ASP A 272 -22.80 29.86 18.00
CA ASP A 272 -23.89 28.91 18.18
C ASP A 272 -23.40 27.56 18.80
N GLY A 273 -22.09 27.34 18.82
CA GLY A 273 -21.42 26.26 19.56
C GLY A 273 -21.99 24.88 19.25
N ARG A 274 -22.65 24.24 20.24
CA ARG A 274 -23.20 22.88 20.11
C ARG A 274 -24.31 22.73 19.06
N ARG A 275 -24.83 23.83 18.52
CA ARG A 275 -25.85 23.83 17.44
C ARG A 275 -25.20 23.82 16.06
N THR A 276 -23.86 23.86 15.96
CA THR A 276 -23.07 23.79 14.75
C THR A 276 -22.36 22.46 14.67
N ALA A 277 -22.60 21.69 13.60
CA ALA A 277 -22.01 20.38 13.39
C ALA A 277 -21.20 20.30 12.09
N VAL A 278 -20.00 19.77 12.17
CA VAL A 278 -19.17 19.29 11.04
C VAL A 278 -19.23 17.77 11.05
N VAL A 279 -19.92 17.19 10.09
CA VAL A 279 -20.18 15.76 10.03
C VAL A 279 -19.29 15.10 8.97
N LEU A 280 -18.56 14.08 9.39
CA LEU A 280 -17.62 13.35 8.57
C LEU A 280 -18.26 12.06 8.04
N CYS A 281 -18.59 12.01 6.74
CA CYS A 281 -18.99 10.74 6.11
C CYS A 281 -17.77 9.81 5.95
N ASN A 282 -16.57 10.40 5.78
CA ASN A 282 -15.29 9.69 5.89
C ASN A 282 -14.56 10.19 7.15
N GLU A 283 -14.54 9.37 8.20
CA GLU A 283 -13.89 9.70 9.48
C GLU A 283 -12.36 9.85 9.36
N GLY A 284 -11.75 9.31 8.30
CA GLY A 284 -10.33 9.51 8.00
C GLY A 284 -9.92 10.96 7.78
N LEU A 285 -10.90 11.86 7.51
CA LEU A 285 -10.67 13.30 7.38
C LEU A 285 -10.49 14.04 8.70
N LEU A 286 -10.72 13.41 9.84
CA LEU A 286 -10.70 14.07 11.15
C LEU A 286 -9.42 14.89 11.36
N GLN A 287 -8.25 14.32 11.10
CA GLN A 287 -6.97 15.03 11.26
C GLN A 287 -6.90 16.29 10.39
N ALA A 288 -7.22 16.14 9.11
CA ALA A 288 -7.19 17.28 8.18
C ALA A 288 -8.16 18.38 8.63
N VAL A 289 -9.33 18.02 9.12
CA VAL A 289 -10.34 18.98 9.63
C VAL A 289 -9.84 19.69 10.88
N ILE A 290 -9.29 18.95 11.87
CA ILE A 290 -8.76 19.56 13.10
C ILE A 290 -7.66 20.58 12.78
N HIS A 291 -6.76 20.29 11.86
CA HIS A 291 -5.69 21.20 11.46
C HIS A 291 -6.17 22.39 10.59
N CYS A 292 -7.40 22.34 10.10
CA CYS A 292 -8.01 23.43 9.33
C CYS A 292 -9.04 24.25 10.12
N LEU A 293 -9.17 24.00 11.43
CA LEU A 293 -10.03 24.83 12.27
C LEU A 293 -9.43 26.23 12.39
N PRO A 294 -10.26 27.28 12.34
CA PRO A 294 -9.78 28.65 12.53
C PRO A 294 -9.39 28.91 13.99
N ASP A 295 -8.40 29.77 14.20
CA ASP A 295 -7.80 30.06 15.51
C ASP A 295 -8.80 30.62 16.56
N ASN A 296 -9.92 31.18 16.12
CA ASN A 296 -10.97 31.71 16.99
C ASN A 296 -11.96 30.65 17.50
N VAL A 297 -11.75 29.37 17.15
CA VAL A 297 -12.55 28.26 17.70
C VAL A 297 -11.93 27.79 19.02
N GLU A 298 -12.42 28.31 20.14
CA GLU A 298 -11.89 27.98 21.47
C GLU A 298 -12.34 26.59 21.96
N LYS A 299 -13.56 26.19 21.62
CA LYS A 299 -14.17 24.95 22.11
C LYS A 299 -14.65 24.08 20.95
N VAL A 300 -14.16 22.85 20.90
CA VAL A 300 -14.55 21.82 19.94
C VAL A 300 -14.83 20.52 20.66
N ASN A 301 -15.93 19.88 20.33
CA ASN A 301 -16.20 18.52 20.77
C ASN A 301 -16.01 17.56 19.59
N VAL A 302 -14.99 16.71 19.68
CA VAL A 302 -14.72 15.66 18.71
C VAL A 302 -15.28 14.35 19.21
N THR A 303 -16.14 13.72 18.43
CA THR A 303 -16.86 12.52 18.85
C THR A 303 -16.37 11.26 18.17
N THR A 304 -15.82 11.38 16.97
CA THR A 304 -15.08 10.30 16.31
C THR A 304 -13.78 10.10 17.06
N GLY A 305 -13.46 8.87 17.45
CA GLY A 305 -12.18 8.58 18.08
C GLY A 305 -11.01 8.87 17.13
N TYR A 306 -9.86 9.24 17.71
CA TYR A 306 -8.64 9.41 16.93
C TYR A 306 -8.12 8.04 16.50
N PRO A 307 -7.91 7.77 15.19
CA PRO A 307 -7.45 6.46 14.73
C PRO A 307 -6.08 6.10 15.31
N LEU A 308 -5.97 4.95 16.00
CA LEU A 308 -4.71 4.50 16.59
C LEU A 308 -3.61 4.34 15.52
N LEU A 309 -3.98 3.90 14.31
CA LEU A 309 -3.07 3.77 13.16
C LEU A 309 -2.31 5.06 12.83
N GLN A 310 -2.93 6.23 13.06
CA GLN A 310 -2.35 7.53 12.74
C GLN A 310 -1.43 8.07 13.86
N THR A 311 -1.18 7.29 14.89
CA THR A 311 -0.32 7.70 16.01
C THR A 311 1.14 7.29 15.79
N PRO A 312 2.09 8.02 16.40
CA PRO A 312 3.51 7.63 16.34
C PRO A 312 3.77 6.23 16.91
N VAL A 313 3.04 5.80 17.96
CA VAL A 313 3.24 4.46 18.54
C VAL A 313 2.86 3.35 17.56
N ALA A 314 1.82 3.53 16.76
CA ALA A 314 1.44 2.54 15.74
C ALA A 314 2.51 2.44 14.65
N SER A 315 3.06 3.58 14.23
CA SER A 315 4.20 3.64 13.30
C SER A 315 5.43 2.94 13.88
N LEU A 316 5.77 3.18 15.15
CA LEU A 316 6.87 2.51 15.82
C LEU A 316 6.71 0.99 15.83
N VAL A 317 5.55 0.51 16.33
CA VAL A 317 5.26 -0.94 16.40
C VAL A 317 5.34 -1.58 15.02
N THR A 318 4.81 -0.92 13.99
CA THR A 318 4.92 -1.40 12.60
C THR A 318 6.38 -1.50 12.14
N GLN A 319 7.22 -0.51 12.45
CA GLN A 319 8.64 -0.52 12.09
C GLN A 319 9.41 -1.59 12.85
N LEU A 320 9.08 -1.82 14.12
CA LEU A 320 9.69 -2.85 14.94
C LEU A 320 9.31 -4.27 14.46
N PHE A 321 8.06 -4.50 14.07
CA PHE A 321 7.67 -5.75 13.40
C PHE A 321 8.46 -5.95 12.12
N ASN A 322 8.52 -4.91 11.27
CA ASN A 322 9.27 -5.00 10.01
C ASN A 322 10.77 -5.25 10.25
N LEU A 323 11.35 -4.69 11.31
CA LEU A 323 12.72 -4.97 11.71
C LEU A 323 12.90 -6.47 12.02
N GLN A 324 12.00 -7.07 12.79
CA GLN A 324 12.09 -8.49 13.17
C GLN A 324 11.77 -9.42 11.99
N VAL A 325 10.73 -9.14 11.22
CA VAL A 325 10.27 -10.01 10.12
C VAL A 325 11.16 -9.90 8.88
N ASN A 326 11.50 -8.66 8.49
CA ASN A 326 12.17 -8.38 7.22
C ASN A 326 13.62 -7.89 7.39
N GLY A 327 13.96 -7.42 8.59
CA GLY A 327 15.24 -6.75 8.85
C GLY A 327 16.39 -7.70 9.19
N PHE A 328 16.11 -8.89 9.68
CA PHE A 328 17.16 -9.83 10.07
C PHE A 328 17.74 -10.60 8.88
N SER A 329 19.05 -10.76 8.84
CA SER A 329 19.76 -11.56 7.86
C SER A 329 20.30 -12.82 8.51
N ALA A 330 19.71 -13.98 8.20
CA ALA A 330 20.16 -15.28 8.69
C ALA A 330 21.61 -15.58 8.30
N ARG A 331 22.08 -15.00 7.19
CA ARG A 331 23.44 -15.17 6.71
C ARG A 331 24.48 -14.42 7.54
N THR A 332 24.17 -13.14 7.95
CA THR A 332 25.08 -12.31 8.73
C THR A 332 24.84 -12.41 10.23
N GLN A 333 23.74 -13.09 10.64
CA GLN A 333 23.27 -13.16 12.02
C GLN A 333 23.15 -11.77 12.65
N SER A 334 22.64 -10.80 11.88
CA SER A 334 22.51 -9.40 12.32
C SER A 334 21.38 -8.71 11.57
N PHE A 335 20.85 -7.65 12.16
CA PHE A 335 19.88 -6.79 11.49
C PHE A 335 20.54 -5.94 10.41
N ARG A 336 19.88 -5.78 9.29
CA ARG A 336 20.32 -4.96 8.17
C ARG A 336 20.22 -3.48 8.54
N ARG A 337 21.29 -2.73 8.25
CA ARG A 337 21.42 -1.31 8.61
C ARG A 337 20.23 -0.46 8.13
N ARG A 338 19.71 -0.73 6.94
CA ARG A 338 18.54 -0.02 6.41
C ARG A 338 17.35 -0.03 7.38
N TRP A 339 17.02 -1.18 7.94
CA TRP A 339 15.90 -1.32 8.87
C TRP A 339 16.17 -0.66 10.22
N LEU A 340 17.40 -0.75 10.70
CA LEU A 340 17.83 -0.03 11.90
C LEU A 340 17.78 1.48 11.69
N ASP A 341 18.20 1.99 10.53
CA ASP A 341 18.15 3.42 10.19
C ASP A 341 16.70 3.93 10.11
N ILE A 342 15.76 3.11 9.66
CA ILE A 342 14.32 3.45 9.65
C ILE A 342 13.82 3.66 11.08
N VAL A 343 14.11 2.73 11.99
CA VAL A 343 13.73 2.83 13.41
C VAL A 343 14.47 3.99 14.08
N ALA A 344 15.75 4.20 13.79
CA ALA A 344 16.56 5.29 14.35
C ALA A 344 16.07 6.69 13.96
N ARG A 345 15.36 6.83 12.83
CA ARG A 345 14.74 8.10 12.40
C ARG A 345 13.35 8.33 12.97
N HIS A 346 12.79 7.34 13.68
CA HIS A 346 11.46 7.47 14.27
C HIS A 346 11.46 8.51 15.40
N PRO A 347 10.38 9.34 15.58
CA PRO A 347 10.30 10.33 16.65
C PRO A 347 10.56 9.76 18.06
N TYR A 348 10.22 8.50 18.30
CA TYR A 348 10.45 7.81 19.58
C TYR A 348 11.82 7.10 19.67
N ALA A 349 12.69 7.22 18.67
CA ALA A 349 13.99 6.52 18.65
C ALA A 349 14.86 6.83 19.88
N VAL A 350 14.85 8.08 20.33
CA VAL A 350 15.60 8.54 21.53
C VAL A 350 15.06 7.97 22.85
N LEU A 351 13.87 7.41 22.85
CA LEU A 351 13.20 6.82 24.01
C LEU A 351 13.33 5.29 24.06
N LEU A 352 13.90 4.69 23.01
CA LEU A 352 14.09 3.24 22.94
C LEU A 352 15.15 2.79 23.95
N PRO A 353 14.98 1.61 24.57
CA PRO A 353 15.99 1.05 25.47
C PRO A 353 17.28 0.69 24.68
N GLU A 354 18.44 0.79 25.36
CA GLU A 354 19.71 0.30 24.79
C GLU A 354 19.59 -1.20 24.49
N GLY A 355 20.15 -1.63 23.34
CA GLY A 355 20.11 -3.04 22.95
C GLY A 355 18.75 -3.54 22.44
N PHE A 356 17.81 -2.68 22.13
CA PHE A 356 16.47 -3.09 21.62
C PHE A 356 16.54 -4.00 20.39
N ALA A 357 17.63 -3.95 19.61
CA ALA A 357 17.83 -4.72 18.39
C ALA A 357 18.93 -5.80 18.53
N ASP A 358 19.23 -6.28 19.73
CA ASP A 358 20.30 -7.28 19.93
C ASP A 358 19.86 -8.69 19.54
N ASN A 359 18.58 -9.00 19.68
CA ASN A 359 18.04 -10.35 19.48
C ASN A 359 17.03 -10.38 18.31
N HIS A 360 17.16 -11.40 17.49
CA HIS A 360 16.14 -11.80 16.53
C HIS A 360 15.16 -12.78 17.17
N LEU A 361 13.89 -12.42 17.18
CA LEU A 361 12.81 -13.17 17.79
C LEU A 361 12.01 -13.91 16.72
N THR A 362 11.87 -15.22 16.88
CA THR A 362 11.27 -16.10 15.87
C THR A 362 9.91 -16.64 16.29
N ASP A 363 9.53 -16.43 17.55
CA ASP A 363 8.24 -16.86 18.09
C ASP A 363 7.36 -15.68 18.50
N SER A 364 6.06 -15.86 18.41
CA SER A 364 5.06 -14.82 18.66
C SER A 364 4.99 -14.35 20.12
N PRO A 365 5.04 -15.22 21.15
CA PRO A 365 5.06 -14.78 22.54
C PRO A 365 6.25 -13.89 22.89
N SER A 366 7.47 -14.34 22.56
CA SER A 366 8.69 -13.55 22.82
C SER A 366 8.67 -12.19 22.13
N LEU A 367 8.12 -12.14 20.89
CA LEU A 367 8.00 -10.89 20.14
C LEU A 367 6.98 -9.94 20.79
N LEU A 368 5.84 -10.43 21.26
CA LEU A 368 4.85 -9.61 21.96
C LEU A 368 5.39 -9.06 23.28
N HIS A 369 6.06 -9.88 24.09
CA HIS A 369 6.70 -9.43 25.32
C HIS A 369 7.75 -8.33 25.05
N TRP A 370 8.59 -8.52 24.03
CA TRP A 370 9.56 -7.52 23.61
C TRP A 370 8.91 -6.19 23.17
N LEU A 371 7.82 -6.25 22.39
CA LEU A 371 7.07 -5.05 21.99
C LEU A 371 6.43 -4.35 23.19
N LEU A 372 5.86 -5.11 24.14
CA LEU A 372 5.31 -4.59 25.38
C LEU A 372 6.37 -3.85 26.21
N ASP A 373 7.55 -4.43 26.35
CA ASP A 373 8.66 -3.82 27.06
C ASP A 373 9.13 -2.52 26.40
N ILE A 374 9.21 -2.49 25.08
CA ILE A 374 9.54 -1.27 24.33
C ILE A 374 8.46 -0.20 24.49
N VAL A 375 7.18 -0.53 24.32
CA VAL A 375 6.09 0.44 24.47
C VAL A 375 6.05 0.99 25.92
N LYS A 376 6.30 0.14 26.92
CA LYS A 376 6.40 0.53 28.32
C LYS A 376 7.60 1.43 28.58
N ALA A 377 8.77 1.12 28.01
CA ALA A 377 9.97 1.95 28.12
C ALA A 377 9.75 3.34 27.48
N VAL A 378 9.15 3.39 26.29
CA VAL A 378 8.77 4.64 25.62
C VAL A 378 7.80 5.45 26.47
N ALA A 379 6.77 4.81 27.05
CA ALA A 379 5.79 5.48 27.90
C ALA A 379 6.44 6.06 29.18
N THR A 380 7.38 5.34 29.77
CA THR A 380 8.08 5.78 30.99
C THR A 380 9.03 6.94 30.72
N ASN A 381 9.75 6.89 29.59
CA ASN A 381 10.74 7.90 29.23
C ASN A 381 10.11 9.16 28.60
N HIS A 382 8.85 9.07 28.16
CA HIS A 382 8.14 10.14 27.46
C HIS A 382 7.83 11.38 28.32
N THR A 383 7.71 11.23 29.62
CA THR A 383 7.21 12.27 30.53
C THR A 383 8.10 13.53 30.65
N SER A 384 9.33 13.52 30.11
CA SER A 384 10.29 14.61 30.29
C SER A 384 10.54 15.51 29.08
N GLN A 385 10.06 15.19 27.88
CA GLN A 385 10.58 15.84 26.64
C GLN A 385 9.53 16.53 25.74
N PHE A 386 8.22 16.36 25.95
CA PHE A 386 7.19 16.86 25.02
C PHE A 386 6.26 17.91 25.65
N SER A 387 5.78 18.87 24.83
CA SER A 387 4.91 19.96 25.28
C SER A 387 3.54 19.47 25.77
N VAL A 388 2.99 20.15 26.75
CA VAL A 388 1.79 19.78 27.53
C VAL A 388 0.53 19.47 26.69
N LEU A 389 0.35 20.12 25.54
CA LEU A 389 -0.86 19.95 24.70
C LEU A 389 -0.89 18.61 23.93
N ASN A 390 0.26 18.03 23.60
CA ASN A 390 0.33 16.75 22.89
C ASN A 390 0.47 15.55 23.86
N SER A 391 0.70 15.80 25.15
CA SER A 391 1.01 14.73 26.13
C SER A 391 -0.15 13.76 26.37
N GLN A 392 -1.39 14.25 26.40
CA GLN A 392 -2.56 13.40 26.69
C GLN A 392 -2.87 12.41 25.56
N LEU A 393 -2.91 12.87 24.32
CA LEU A 393 -3.16 12.00 23.16
C LEU A 393 -2.04 10.97 23.00
N HIS A 394 -0.78 11.38 23.20
CA HIS A 394 0.36 10.47 23.15
C HIS A 394 0.31 9.43 24.27
N SER A 395 0.04 9.84 25.50
CA SER A 395 -0.09 8.92 26.63
C SER A 395 -1.24 7.93 26.45
N GLU A 396 -2.41 8.41 25.99
CA GLU A 396 -3.55 7.54 25.70
C GLU A 396 -3.26 6.59 24.52
N SER A 397 -2.54 7.05 23.49
CA SER A 397 -2.14 6.19 22.38
C SER A 397 -1.20 5.07 22.81
N LEU A 398 -0.21 5.38 23.64
CA LEU A 398 0.70 4.38 24.22
C LEU A 398 -0.06 3.39 25.11
N PHE A 399 -0.98 3.88 25.95
CA PHE A 399 -1.82 3.03 26.79
C PHE A 399 -2.71 2.10 25.96
N ARG A 400 -3.36 2.61 24.92
CA ARG A 400 -4.19 1.80 24.01
C ARG A 400 -3.37 0.75 23.27
N MET A 401 -2.20 1.12 22.76
CA MET A 401 -1.29 0.17 22.11
C MET A 401 -0.81 -0.90 23.09
N TYR A 402 -0.40 -0.50 24.29
CA TYR A 402 -0.01 -1.44 25.34
C TYR A 402 -1.13 -2.42 25.68
N THR A 403 -2.35 -1.91 25.89
CA THR A 403 -3.52 -2.75 26.22
C THR A 403 -3.81 -3.75 25.08
N LEU A 404 -3.71 -3.32 23.82
CA LEU A 404 -3.89 -4.17 22.66
C LEU A 404 -2.85 -5.29 22.59
N LEU A 405 -1.55 -4.93 22.72
CA LEU A 405 -0.47 -5.90 22.69
C LEU A 405 -0.53 -6.86 23.88
N ASN A 406 -0.84 -6.36 25.09
CA ASN A 406 -1.00 -7.21 26.28
C ASN A 406 -2.13 -8.22 26.11
N ARG A 407 -3.26 -7.81 25.54
CA ARG A 407 -4.38 -8.71 25.24
C ARG A 407 -3.98 -9.82 24.26
N LEU A 408 -3.19 -9.49 23.23
CA LEU A 408 -2.64 -10.51 22.30
C LEU A 408 -1.63 -11.41 23.01
N SER A 409 -0.81 -10.86 23.92
CA SER A 409 0.12 -11.65 24.74
C SER A 409 -0.61 -12.64 25.61
N ASP A 410 -1.67 -12.21 26.32
CA ASP A 410 -2.49 -13.09 27.14
C ASP A 410 -3.09 -14.26 26.35
N LEU A 411 -3.52 -14.01 25.10
CA LEU A 411 -4.05 -15.03 24.21
C LEU A 411 -2.97 -15.99 23.68
N THR A 412 -1.74 -15.50 23.43
CA THR A 412 -0.62 -16.35 23.00
C THR A 412 -0.04 -17.15 24.17
N ASP A 413 0.06 -16.56 25.35
CA ASP A 413 0.58 -17.21 26.56
C ASP A 413 -0.36 -18.30 27.07
N SER A 414 -1.68 -18.15 26.86
CA SER A 414 -2.70 -19.18 27.15
C SER A 414 -2.82 -20.25 26.05
N GLU A 415 -1.95 -20.24 25.03
CA GLU A 415 -2.03 -21.11 23.86
C GLU A 415 -3.36 -21.07 23.08
N THR A 416 -4.18 -20.05 23.37
CA THR A 416 -5.46 -19.84 22.68
C THR A 416 -5.22 -19.30 21.26
N LEU A 417 -4.17 -18.48 21.08
CA LEU A 417 -3.74 -17.89 19.82
C LEU A 417 -2.36 -18.44 19.45
N THR A 418 -2.30 -19.44 18.57
CA THR A 418 -1.04 -20.04 18.10
C THR A 418 -0.82 -19.62 16.64
N VAL A 419 0.03 -18.65 16.42
CA VAL A 419 0.32 -18.09 15.08
C VAL A 419 1.81 -17.82 14.92
N ASP A 420 2.29 -17.83 13.68
CA ASP A 420 3.65 -17.41 13.35
C ASP A 420 3.80 -15.88 13.40
N VAL A 421 5.03 -15.39 13.39
CA VAL A 421 5.34 -13.96 13.48
C VAL A 421 4.76 -13.13 12.32
N PRO A 422 4.80 -13.55 11.05
CA PRO A 422 4.14 -12.85 9.96
C PRO A 422 2.62 -12.73 10.12
N THR A 423 1.97 -13.76 10.61
CA THR A 423 0.53 -13.76 10.91
C THR A 423 0.20 -12.84 12.06
N LEU A 424 1.00 -12.88 13.15
CA LEU A 424 0.87 -11.95 14.26
C LEU A 424 0.98 -10.49 13.80
N GLN A 425 1.94 -10.18 12.93
CA GLN A 425 2.07 -8.83 12.35
C GLN A 425 0.79 -8.38 11.63
N ARG A 426 0.18 -9.27 10.84
CA ARG A 426 -1.08 -8.98 10.13
C ARG A 426 -2.24 -8.77 11.10
N LEU A 427 -2.36 -9.61 12.12
CA LEU A 427 -3.39 -9.47 13.17
C LEU A 427 -3.25 -8.15 13.91
N VAL A 428 -2.04 -7.81 14.38
CA VAL A 428 -1.78 -6.52 15.05
C VAL A 428 -2.14 -5.36 14.13
N SER A 429 -1.73 -5.41 12.87
CA SER A 429 -2.05 -4.35 11.90
C SER A 429 -3.56 -4.18 11.72
N GLN A 430 -4.31 -5.27 11.65
CA GLN A 430 -5.77 -5.25 11.50
C GLN A 430 -6.48 -4.69 12.74
N VAL A 431 -6.05 -5.10 13.93
CA VAL A 431 -6.63 -4.59 15.18
C VAL A 431 -6.27 -3.12 15.38
N VAL A 432 -5.06 -2.69 15.05
CA VAL A 432 -4.65 -1.28 15.08
C VAL A 432 -5.49 -0.42 14.13
N GLN A 433 -5.79 -0.92 12.92
CA GLN A 433 -6.65 -0.23 11.96
C GLN A 433 -8.09 -0.01 12.44
N SER A 434 -8.63 -0.96 13.20
CA SER A 434 -9.99 -0.89 13.71
C SER A 434 -10.10 -0.18 15.08
N THR A 435 -8.95 0.15 15.71
CA THR A 435 -8.92 0.76 17.04
C THR A 435 -8.87 2.27 16.95
N SER A 436 -9.70 2.95 17.74
CA SER A 436 -9.68 4.39 17.91
C SER A 436 -9.47 4.80 19.37
N ILE A 437 -8.89 5.97 19.56
CA ILE A 437 -8.65 6.59 20.87
C ILE A 437 -9.79 7.57 21.11
N PRO A 438 -10.62 7.39 22.16
CA PRO A 438 -11.69 8.33 22.44
C PRO A 438 -11.11 9.67 22.93
N PHE A 439 -11.69 10.76 22.48
CA PHE A 439 -11.41 12.06 23.06
C PHE A 439 -12.17 12.22 24.37
N HIS A 440 -11.49 12.67 25.42
CA HIS A 440 -12.08 13.01 26.71
C HIS A 440 -12.29 14.52 26.77
N GLY A 441 -13.52 14.96 26.95
CA GLY A 441 -13.90 16.37 27.01
C GLY A 441 -15.34 16.55 27.43
N GLU A 442 -15.79 17.79 27.54
CA GLU A 442 -17.20 18.11 27.82
C GLU A 442 -18.04 17.99 26.55
N PRO A 443 -18.84 16.93 26.42
CA PRO A 443 -19.38 16.48 25.15
C PRO A 443 -20.51 17.35 24.60
N ALA A 444 -20.97 18.35 25.32
CA ALA A 444 -22.08 19.21 24.93
C ALA A 444 -21.69 20.70 24.71
N GLU A 445 -20.37 20.98 24.64
CA GLU A 445 -19.88 22.36 24.44
C GLU A 445 -19.15 22.53 23.12
N GLY A 446 -19.19 23.75 22.56
CA GLY A 446 -18.46 24.11 21.33
C GLY A 446 -18.98 23.49 20.04
N VAL A 447 -18.26 23.72 18.97
CA VAL A 447 -18.57 23.17 17.65
C VAL A 447 -18.44 21.64 17.69
N GLN A 448 -19.41 20.93 17.13
CA GLN A 448 -19.47 19.46 17.13
C GLN A 448 -18.82 18.92 15.86
N ILE A 449 -17.74 18.12 16.00
CA ILE A 449 -17.13 17.36 14.90
C ILE A 449 -17.43 15.88 15.14
N MET A 450 -18.20 15.26 14.23
CA MET A 450 -18.74 13.93 14.49
C MET A 450 -18.91 13.10 13.21
N GLY A 451 -18.95 11.78 13.38
CA GLY A 451 -19.39 10.87 12.33
C GLY A 451 -20.92 10.89 12.17
N VAL A 452 -21.41 10.31 11.09
CA VAL A 452 -22.85 10.29 10.78
C VAL A 452 -23.65 9.57 11.87
N LEU A 453 -23.15 8.46 12.40
CA LEU A 453 -23.87 7.66 13.39
C LEU A 453 -23.95 8.32 14.78
N GLU A 454 -23.05 9.24 15.08
CA GLU A 454 -23.05 9.99 16.32
C GLU A 454 -24.09 11.13 16.32
N THR A 455 -24.61 11.53 15.17
CA THR A 455 -25.62 12.58 15.04
C THR A 455 -27.03 12.13 15.41
N ARG A 456 -27.22 10.85 15.71
CA ARG A 456 -28.54 10.25 16.02
C ARG A 456 -29.23 10.99 17.17
N ASN A 457 -30.50 11.35 16.94
CA ASN A 457 -31.36 12.06 17.91
C ASN A 457 -30.91 13.48 18.28
N LEU A 458 -29.93 14.03 17.54
CA LEU A 458 -29.46 15.40 17.74
C LEU A 458 -30.00 16.32 16.64
N ASP A 459 -30.32 17.54 16.99
CA ASP A 459 -30.75 18.60 16.09
C ASP A 459 -29.71 19.72 16.08
N PHE A 460 -29.38 20.21 14.89
CA PHE A 460 -28.40 21.26 14.65
C PHE A 460 -29.02 22.40 13.82
N ASP A 461 -28.56 23.63 14.09
CA ASP A 461 -28.94 24.76 13.26
C ASP A 461 -28.09 24.84 11.98
N HIS A 462 -26.80 24.54 12.10
CA HIS A 462 -25.80 24.62 11.06
C HIS A 462 -25.13 23.26 10.86
N VAL A 463 -25.22 22.71 9.64
CA VAL A 463 -24.68 21.38 9.32
C VAL A 463 -23.76 21.47 8.11
N LEU A 464 -22.54 20.97 8.27
CA LEU A 464 -21.58 20.75 7.20
C LEU A 464 -21.27 19.26 7.08
N LEU A 465 -21.68 18.62 5.99
CA LEU A 465 -21.29 17.24 5.69
C LEU A 465 -20.08 17.23 4.75
N LEU A 466 -19.05 16.47 5.10
CA LEU A 466 -17.83 16.28 4.30
C LEU A 466 -17.76 14.86 3.75
N SER A 467 -17.22 14.73 2.53
CA SER A 467 -17.06 13.45 1.81
C SER A 467 -18.36 12.66 1.64
N CYS A 468 -19.45 13.36 1.32
CA CYS A 468 -20.74 12.75 1.08
C CYS A 468 -20.78 12.08 -0.31
N ASN A 469 -19.94 11.08 -0.49
CA ASN A 469 -19.80 10.29 -1.71
C ASN A 469 -20.48 8.93 -1.58
N GLU A 470 -20.81 8.34 -2.71
CA GLU A 470 -21.24 6.95 -2.78
C GLU A 470 -20.14 6.04 -2.18
N GLY A 471 -20.54 5.11 -1.31
CA GLY A 471 -19.64 4.26 -0.54
C GLY A 471 -19.22 4.82 0.82
N ASN A 472 -19.26 6.14 1.03
CA ASN A 472 -19.13 6.76 2.34
C ASN A 472 -20.50 7.01 2.98
N MET A 473 -21.48 7.39 2.14
CA MET A 473 -22.88 7.63 2.53
C MET A 473 -23.81 7.09 1.44
N PRO A 474 -24.39 5.90 1.59
CA PRO A 474 -24.28 4.97 2.72
C PRO A 474 -22.93 4.23 2.75
N ARG A 475 -22.48 3.85 3.96
CA ARG A 475 -21.29 3.05 4.19
C ARG A 475 -21.64 1.57 4.36
N GLY A 476 -20.74 0.67 3.94
CA GLY A 476 -20.90 -0.78 4.18
C GLY A 476 -22.01 -1.44 3.38
N VAL A 477 -22.47 -0.81 2.31
CA VAL A 477 -23.50 -1.39 1.41
C VAL A 477 -23.00 -2.64 0.69
N ASN A 478 -21.70 -2.74 0.47
CA ASN A 478 -21.04 -3.87 -0.18
C ASN A 478 -20.43 -4.85 0.84
N ASP A 479 -20.90 -4.86 2.09
CA ASP A 479 -20.40 -5.81 3.08
C ASP A 479 -20.58 -7.23 2.57
N THR A 480 -19.49 -7.96 2.59
CA THR A 480 -19.44 -9.36 2.18
C THR A 480 -20.20 -10.22 3.16
N SER A 481 -20.93 -11.21 2.67
CA SER A 481 -21.63 -12.22 3.47
C SER A 481 -21.62 -13.55 2.75
N PHE A 482 -21.58 -14.64 3.50
CA PHE A 482 -21.75 -15.99 2.92
C PHE A 482 -23.20 -16.32 2.64
N ILE A 483 -24.15 -15.62 3.26
CA ILE A 483 -25.58 -15.86 3.06
C ILE A 483 -26.07 -15.01 1.90
N PRO A 484 -26.47 -15.60 0.75
CA PRO A 484 -26.93 -14.84 -0.42
C PRO A 484 -28.13 -13.95 -0.11
N TYR A 485 -28.25 -12.84 -0.84
CA TYR A 485 -29.34 -11.87 -0.69
C TYR A 485 -30.74 -12.51 -0.72
N ALA A 486 -30.98 -13.48 -1.63
CA ALA A 486 -32.25 -14.17 -1.72
C ALA A 486 -32.64 -14.91 -0.43
N ILE A 487 -31.69 -15.59 0.20
CA ILE A 487 -31.88 -16.27 1.49
C ILE A 487 -32.08 -15.25 2.61
N ARG A 488 -31.25 -14.20 2.66
CA ARG A 488 -31.40 -13.13 3.65
C ARG A 488 -32.82 -12.55 3.61
N LYS A 489 -33.32 -12.25 2.41
CA LYS A 489 -34.67 -11.71 2.20
C LYS A 489 -35.75 -12.71 2.58
N ALA A 490 -35.60 -14.00 2.22
CA ALA A 490 -36.56 -15.04 2.51
C ALA A 490 -36.74 -15.32 4.02
N PHE A 491 -35.66 -15.20 4.79
CA PHE A 491 -35.67 -15.46 6.23
C PHE A 491 -35.65 -14.19 7.09
N GLY A 492 -35.84 -13.01 6.51
CA GLY A 492 -35.91 -11.76 7.24
C GLY A 492 -34.60 -11.30 7.88
N LEU A 493 -33.46 -11.76 7.35
CA LEU A 493 -32.13 -11.31 7.77
C LEU A 493 -31.82 -9.91 7.22
N THR A 494 -30.82 -9.24 7.76
CA THR A 494 -30.41 -7.90 7.32
C THR A 494 -29.99 -7.93 5.85
N THR A 495 -30.69 -7.20 5.00
CA THR A 495 -30.36 -7.03 3.58
C THR A 495 -29.63 -5.71 3.34
N VAL A 496 -29.00 -5.58 2.16
CA VAL A 496 -28.40 -4.32 1.70
C VAL A 496 -29.44 -3.20 1.71
N ASP A 497 -30.66 -3.47 1.25
CA ASP A 497 -31.73 -2.48 1.23
C ASP A 497 -32.08 -1.96 2.62
N TYR A 498 -32.07 -2.85 3.62
CA TYR A 498 -32.29 -2.49 5.02
C TYR A 498 -31.17 -1.58 5.56
N LYS A 499 -29.90 -1.90 5.24
CA LYS A 499 -28.75 -1.06 5.61
C LYS A 499 -28.87 0.33 4.95
N VAL A 500 -29.21 0.37 3.67
CA VAL A 500 -29.42 1.65 2.95
C VAL A 500 -30.53 2.47 3.61
N ALA A 501 -31.66 1.85 3.94
CA ALA A 501 -32.79 2.54 4.59
C ALA A 501 -32.42 3.13 5.96
N ILE A 502 -31.55 2.45 6.74
CA ILE A 502 -31.00 2.98 8.00
C ILE A 502 -30.22 4.28 7.75
N TYR A 503 -29.29 4.25 6.78
CA TYR A 503 -28.50 5.43 6.45
C TYR A 503 -29.34 6.57 5.86
N GLU A 504 -30.33 6.23 5.04
CA GLU A 504 -31.30 7.18 4.46
C GLU A 504 -32.05 7.90 5.58
N HIS A 505 -32.60 7.16 6.53
CA HIS A 505 -33.27 7.71 7.68
C HIS A 505 -32.38 8.69 8.47
N TYR A 506 -31.14 8.29 8.80
CA TYR A 506 -30.23 9.17 9.54
C TYR A 506 -29.76 10.37 8.74
N PHE A 507 -29.59 10.22 7.42
CA PHE A 507 -29.26 11.34 6.55
C PHE A 507 -30.39 12.39 6.52
N HIS A 508 -31.62 11.98 6.27
CA HIS A 508 -32.76 12.89 6.26
C HIS A 508 -33.00 13.49 7.65
N ARG A 509 -32.83 12.68 8.70
CA ARG A 509 -33.02 13.14 10.07
C ARG A 509 -32.01 14.22 10.49
N LEU A 510 -30.77 14.09 10.06
CA LEU A 510 -29.70 15.08 10.30
C LEU A 510 -30.02 16.44 9.64
N LEU A 511 -30.67 16.43 8.49
CA LEU A 511 -30.99 17.66 7.75
C LEU A 511 -32.24 18.39 8.31
N GLN A 512 -33.08 17.68 9.04
CA GLN A 512 -34.31 18.23 9.58
C GLN A 512 -34.02 19.35 10.59
N ARG A 513 -34.85 20.39 10.60
CA ARG A 513 -34.80 21.54 11.48
C ARG A 513 -33.55 22.42 11.37
N ALA A 514 -32.62 22.09 10.46
CA ALA A 514 -31.44 22.92 10.27
C ALA A 514 -31.82 24.24 9.56
N LYS A 515 -31.16 25.31 9.97
CA LYS A 515 -31.27 26.62 9.28
C LYS A 515 -30.52 26.56 7.95
N ASP A 516 -29.29 26.07 7.99
CA ASP A 516 -28.51 25.87 6.77
C ASP A 516 -27.75 24.53 6.79
N VAL A 517 -27.74 23.91 5.64
CA VAL A 517 -27.04 22.65 5.39
C VAL A 517 -26.11 22.84 4.19
N THR A 518 -24.84 22.50 4.37
CA THR A 518 -23.84 22.43 3.30
C THR A 518 -23.35 21.00 3.16
N ILE A 519 -23.48 20.41 1.98
CA ILE A 519 -23.01 19.05 1.70
C ILE A 519 -21.89 19.12 0.66
N ILE A 520 -20.73 18.54 0.99
CA ILE A 520 -19.56 18.51 0.11
C ILE A 520 -19.23 17.09 -0.30
N TYR A 521 -18.98 16.91 -1.58
CA TYR A 521 -18.57 15.62 -2.14
C TYR A 521 -17.31 15.77 -3.01
N ASN A 522 -16.57 14.70 -3.15
CA ASN A 522 -15.38 14.62 -4.01
C ASN A 522 -15.82 14.24 -5.44
N ASN A 523 -15.36 15.00 -6.46
CA ASN A 523 -15.66 14.76 -7.86
C ASN A 523 -14.44 14.28 -8.67
N ALA A 524 -13.27 14.11 -8.04
CA ALA A 524 -12.08 13.62 -8.72
C ALA A 524 -12.07 12.11 -8.84
N THR A 525 -11.45 11.62 -9.91
CA THR A 525 -11.16 10.21 -10.11
C THR A 525 -9.87 9.86 -9.38
N THR A 526 -9.94 9.03 -8.36
CA THR A 526 -8.77 8.51 -7.65
C THR A 526 -8.76 6.97 -7.79
N ASP A 527 -7.62 6.38 -8.14
CA ASP A 527 -7.43 4.92 -8.28
C ASP A 527 -8.46 4.21 -9.18
N GLY A 528 -8.90 4.88 -10.25
CA GLY A 528 -9.86 4.33 -11.21
C GLY A 528 -11.32 4.32 -10.73
N ARG A 529 -11.61 4.91 -9.56
CA ARG A 529 -12.97 5.16 -9.07
C ARG A 529 -13.33 6.62 -9.32
N THR A 530 -14.44 6.86 -9.98
CA THR A 530 -15.03 8.21 -10.13
C THR A 530 -15.59 8.65 -8.79
N GLY A 531 -15.29 9.89 -8.38
CA GLY A 531 -15.93 10.48 -7.21
C GLY A 531 -17.41 10.79 -7.50
N GLU A 532 -18.30 9.87 -7.16
CA GLU A 532 -19.75 10.03 -7.34
C GLU A 532 -20.37 10.61 -6.06
N MET A 533 -21.31 11.56 -6.23
CA MET A 533 -22.09 12.03 -5.09
C MET A 533 -22.97 10.91 -4.53
N SER A 534 -23.26 10.95 -3.24
CA SER A 534 -24.16 10.00 -2.57
C SER A 534 -25.52 9.94 -3.26
N ARG A 535 -26.08 8.74 -3.35
CA ARG A 535 -27.46 8.51 -3.84
C ARG A 535 -28.51 9.34 -3.11
N PHE A 536 -28.30 9.64 -1.84
CA PHE A 536 -29.20 10.47 -1.05
C PHE A 536 -29.16 11.94 -1.48
N MET A 537 -27.99 12.42 -1.94
CA MET A 537 -27.91 13.76 -2.55
C MET A 537 -28.68 13.80 -3.89
N LEU A 538 -28.56 12.74 -4.71
CA LEU A 538 -29.31 12.62 -5.96
C LEU A 538 -30.82 12.58 -5.71
N GLN A 539 -31.26 11.88 -4.68
CA GLN A 539 -32.66 11.85 -4.25
C GLN A 539 -33.15 13.23 -3.86
N LEU A 540 -32.41 13.97 -3.02
CA LEU A 540 -32.76 15.36 -2.66
C LEU A 540 -32.84 16.29 -3.86
N MET A 541 -32.03 16.10 -4.92
CA MET A 541 -32.11 16.88 -6.15
C MET A 541 -33.40 16.65 -6.93
N LEU A 542 -34.00 15.46 -6.79
CA LEU A 542 -35.31 15.16 -7.39
C LEU A 542 -36.46 15.74 -6.56
N GLU A 543 -36.31 15.79 -5.25
CA GLU A 543 -37.36 16.24 -4.31
C GLU A 543 -37.37 17.78 -4.15
N ARG A 544 -36.22 18.45 -4.35
CA ARG A 544 -36.03 19.87 -4.09
C ARG A 544 -35.40 20.59 -5.27
N HIS A 545 -35.94 21.76 -5.61
CA HIS A 545 -35.46 22.63 -6.70
C HIS A 545 -34.72 23.88 -6.22
N ASP A 546 -34.67 24.12 -4.90
CA ASP A 546 -34.06 25.28 -4.26
C ASP A 546 -32.61 25.04 -3.76
N ILE A 547 -31.92 24.06 -4.33
CA ILE A 547 -30.55 23.71 -3.96
C ILE A 547 -29.55 24.64 -4.63
N HIS A 548 -28.64 25.20 -3.84
CA HIS A 548 -27.55 26.04 -4.33
C HIS A 548 -26.32 25.16 -4.66
N PHE A 549 -25.85 25.24 -5.90
CA PHE A 549 -24.67 24.49 -6.34
C PHE A 549 -23.43 25.40 -6.37
N ARG A 550 -22.30 24.88 -5.84
CA ARG A 550 -20.98 25.52 -5.86
C ARG A 550 -19.90 24.52 -6.22
N THR A 551 -18.79 25.03 -6.74
CA THR A 551 -17.59 24.22 -7.01
C THR A 551 -16.42 24.86 -6.29
N LEU A 552 -15.70 24.06 -5.51
CA LEU A 552 -14.42 24.46 -4.95
C LEU A 552 -13.33 24.14 -5.96
N THR A 553 -12.57 25.13 -6.34
CA THR A 553 -11.38 24.95 -7.18
C THR A 553 -10.14 24.97 -6.29
N SER A 554 -9.10 24.25 -6.72
CA SER A 554 -7.78 24.30 -6.08
C SER A 554 -7.07 25.63 -6.38
N ALA A 555 -7.75 26.77 -6.18
CA ALA A 555 -7.10 28.05 -6.33
C ALA A 555 -5.99 28.18 -5.26
N PRO A 556 -4.79 28.62 -5.62
CA PRO A 556 -3.78 28.96 -4.63
C PRO A 556 -4.34 29.99 -3.68
N SER A 557 -3.97 29.90 -2.40
CA SER A 557 -4.35 30.92 -1.42
C SER A 557 -3.95 32.30 -1.94
N PRO A 558 -4.85 33.30 -1.93
CA PRO A 558 -4.55 34.62 -2.54
C PRO A 558 -3.46 35.39 -1.82
N GLN A 559 -2.88 34.90 -0.76
CA GLN A 559 -1.94 35.61 0.12
C GLN A 559 -0.50 35.12 0.14
N SER A 560 -0.14 34.11 -0.65
CA SER A 560 1.28 33.84 -0.83
C SER A 560 1.81 34.66 -2.02
N ASN A 561 2.62 35.67 -1.78
CA ASN A 561 3.52 36.28 -2.78
C ASN A 561 4.59 35.27 -3.26
N LEU A 562 4.35 34.01 -3.13
CA LEU A 562 5.13 32.93 -3.70
C LEU A 562 4.71 32.80 -5.15
N SER A 563 5.60 33.19 -6.04
CA SER A 563 5.50 32.89 -7.48
C SER A 563 5.09 31.45 -7.69
N PRO A 564 4.30 31.14 -8.73
CA PRO A 564 3.89 29.76 -9.01
C PRO A 564 5.08 28.80 -8.99
N ILE A 565 4.90 27.64 -8.45
CA ILE A 565 5.91 26.54 -8.34
C ILE A 565 6.58 26.22 -9.69
N THR A 566 6.00 26.65 -10.82
CA THR A 566 6.62 26.61 -12.16
C THR A 566 7.96 27.33 -12.25
N SER A 567 8.32 28.19 -11.31
CA SER A 567 9.63 28.86 -11.27
C SER A 567 10.76 27.99 -10.71
N TYR A 568 10.49 26.87 -10.09
CA TYR A 568 11.54 25.96 -9.58
C TYR A 568 12.24 25.15 -10.67
N LEU A 569 11.70 25.11 -11.87
CA LEU A 569 12.34 24.51 -13.02
C LEU A 569 13.05 25.56 -13.90
N SER A 570 13.58 26.62 -13.29
CA SER A 570 14.44 27.58 -14.03
C SER A 570 15.58 26.80 -14.68
N PRO A 571 15.90 27.11 -15.93
CA PRO A 571 17.03 26.49 -16.62
C PRO A 571 18.31 26.65 -15.79
N LEU A 572 19.00 25.53 -15.53
CA LEU A 572 20.26 25.54 -14.80
C LEU A 572 21.40 25.91 -15.76
N TYR A 573 21.88 27.10 -15.63
CA TYR A 573 22.97 27.60 -16.49
C TYR A 573 24.30 26.94 -16.15
N LYS A 574 25.11 26.71 -17.17
CA LYS A 574 26.43 26.12 -17.07
C LYS A 574 27.45 27.18 -16.71
N THR A 575 27.48 27.56 -15.44
CA THR A 575 28.50 28.48 -14.91
C THR A 575 29.91 27.91 -15.04
N PRO A 576 30.96 28.74 -15.01
CA PRO A 576 32.35 28.25 -15.04
C PRO A 576 32.61 27.15 -14.02
N ALA A 577 32.10 27.27 -12.81
CA ALA A 577 32.23 26.27 -11.76
C ALA A 577 31.56 24.91 -12.13
N VAL A 578 30.38 24.95 -12.78
CA VAL A 578 29.70 23.76 -13.28
C VAL A 578 30.52 23.08 -14.40
N LEU A 579 31.06 23.88 -15.31
CA LEU A 579 31.90 23.37 -16.40
C LEU A 579 33.23 22.77 -15.87
N ASP A 580 33.82 23.33 -14.83
CA ASP A 580 35.02 22.78 -14.22
C ASP A 580 34.74 21.42 -13.52
N ILE A 581 33.61 21.30 -12.82
CA ILE A 581 33.17 20.03 -12.26
C ILE A 581 32.97 18.98 -13.38
N LEU A 582 32.33 19.35 -14.49
CA LEU A 582 32.15 18.45 -15.64
C LEU A 582 33.49 18.02 -16.25
N ARG A 583 34.42 18.97 -16.47
CA ARG A 583 35.76 18.66 -17.00
C ARG A 583 36.51 17.70 -16.08
N GLN A 584 36.46 17.92 -14.76
CA GLN A 584 37.08 17.03 -13.79
C GLN A 584 36.46 15.63 -13.84
N ARG A 585 35.13 15.52 -13.80
CA ARG A 585 34.43 14.22 -13.71
C ARG A 585 34.42 13.41 -14.99
N LEU A 586 34.50 14.07 -16.13
CA LEU A 586 34.58 13.45 -17.44
C LEU A 586 36.01 13.47 -18.01
N SER A 587 37.01 13.72 -17.14
CA SER A 587 38.43 13.63 -17.52
C SER A 587 38.86 12.18 -17.75
N LYS A 588 39.96 12.00 -18.46
CA LYS A 588 40.58 10.69 -18.70
C LYS A 588 40.89 9.95 -17.39
N GLU A 589 41.27 10.65 -16.35
CA GLU A 589 41.59 10.10 -15.03
C GLU A 589 40.35 9.48 -14.34
N HIS A 590 39.17 9.96 -14.64
CA HIS A 590 37.89 9.47 -14.11
C HIS A 590 37.12 8.58 -15.10
N GLY A 591 37.79 8.07 -16.13
CA GLY A 591 37.21 7.11 -17.10
C GLY A 591 36.62 7.76 -18.36
N GLY A 592 36.69 9.08 -18.53
CA GLY A 592 36.23 9.77 -19.72
C GLY A 592 34.71 9.83 -19.89
N ILE A 593 34.27 10.00 -21.13
CA ILE A 593 32.86 10.04 -21.51
C ILE A 593 32.40 8.62 -21.90
N SER A 594 31.42 8.11 -21.19
CA SER A 594 30.79 6.81 -21.52
C SER A 594 29.56 7.00 -22.41
N PRO A 595 29.18 5.98 -23.21
CA PRO A 595 27.90 5.99 -23.94
C PRO A 595 26.69 6.25 -23.04
N THR A 596 26.74 5.73 -21.80
CA THR A 596 25.71 5.97 -20.79
C THR A 596 25.62 7.43 -20.38
N ALA A 597 26.73 8.16 -20.32
CA ALA A 597 26.70 9.60 -20.02
C ALA A 597 25.99 10.38 -21.12
N VAL A 598 26.32 10.11 -22.37
CA VAL A 598 25.64 10.71 -23.55
C VAL A 598 24.16 10.36 -23.56
N SER A 599 23.81 9.09 -23.36
CA SER A 599 22.41 8.64 -23.28
C SER A 599 21.62 9.32 -22.17
N ASN A 600 22.20 9.51 -20.98
CA ASN A 600 21.56 10.25 -19.90
C ASN A 600 21.30 11.72 -20.25
N TYR A 601 22.24 12.36 -20.96
CA TYR A 601 22.06 13.73 -21.45
C TYR A 601 20.91 13.82 -22.45
N LEU A 602 20.86 12.92 -23.43
CA LEU A 602 19.78 12.83 -24.42
C LEU A 602 18.41 12.53 -23.76
N ARG A 603 18.39 11.71 -22.74
CA ARG A 603 17.16 11.34 -22.03
C ARG A 603 16.57 12.51 -21.26
N CYS A 604 17.38 13.23 -20.50
CA CYS A 604 16.99 14.42 -19.76
C CYS A 604 18.26 15.15 -19.27
N GLN A 605 18.42 16.41 -19.66
CA GLN A 605 19.59 17.20 -19.28
C GLN A 605 19.66 17.46 -17.77
N LEU A 606 18.51 17.64 -17.06
CA LEU A 606 18.49 17.73 -15.61
C LEU A 606 18.90 16.41 -14.92
N ARG A 607 18.49 15.26 -15.46
CA ARG A 607 18.95 13.95 -14.95
C ARG A 607 20.47 13.82 -15.07
N PHE A 608 21.03 14.27 -16.20
CA PHE A 608 22.47 14.31 -16.40
C PHE A 608 23.14 15.24 -15.37
N PHE A 609 22.60 16.46 -15.16
CA PHE A 609 23.10 17.39 -14.16
C PHE A 609 23.13 16.77 -12.76
N TYR A 610 22.01 16.20 -12.30
CA TYR A 610 21.96 15.61 -10.96
C TYR A 610 22.97 14.48 -10.79
N ARG A 611 23.15 13.65 -11.80
CA ARG A 611 24.07 12.52 -11.72
C ARG A 611 25.55 12.92 -11.85
N TYR A 612 25.89 13.74 -12.83
CA TYR A 612 27.28 14.01 -13.21
C TYR A 612 27.84 15.33 -12.65
N VAL A 613 27.01 16.30 -12.35
CA VAL A 613 27.45 17.56 -11.73
C VAL A 613 27.22 17.51 -10.21
N SER A 614 25.99 17.28 -9.77
CA SER A 614 25.63 17.26 -8.34
C SER A 614 26.02 15.98 -7.65
N ASN A 615 26.44 14.93 -8.36
CA ASN A 615 26.81 13.60 -7.83
C ASN A 615 25.74 12.96 -6.94
N LEU A 616 24.49 13.23 -7.23
CA LEU A 616 23.39 12.58 -6.56
C LEU A 616 23.33 11.13 -7.03
N GLN A 617 23.57 10.21 -6.12
CA GLN A 617 23.41 8.78 -6.39
C GLN A 617 21.96 8.39 -6.18
N GLU A 618 21.49 7.50 -7.02
CA GLU A 618 20.20 6.83 -6.79
C GLU A 618 20.28 6.11 -5.44
N PRO A 619 19.25 6.24 -4.57
CA PRO A 619 19.23 5.44 -3.35
C PRO A 619 19.37 3.98 -3.76
N ASP A 620 20.29 3.26 -3.15
CA ASP A 620 20.36 1.82 -3.30
C ASP A 620 19.10 1.22 -2.64
N ASP A 621 18.00 1.18 -3.39
CA ASP A 621 16.76 0.48 -3.00
C ASP A 621 16.90 -1.03 -3.11
N THR A 622 18.09 -1.50 -3.42
CA THR A 622 18.37 -2.92 -3.46
C THR A 622 18.26 -3.51 -2.07
N ASN A 623 17.22 -4.32 -1.84
CA ASN A 623 17.31 -5.33 -0.81
C ASN A 623 18.63 -6.04 -1.01
N GLU A 624 19.55 -5.90 -0.06
CA GLU A 624 20.91 -6.47 -0.13
C GLU A 624 20.92 -7.97 -0.43
N ASP A 625 19.77 -8.62 -0.29
CA ASP A 625 19.54 -10.04 -0.52
C ASP A 625 18.75 -10.34 -1.79
N LEU A 626 18.41 -9.35 -2.63
CA LEU A 626 17.74 -9.58 -3.90
C LEU A 626 18.71 -9.41 -5.07
N ILE A 627 18.63 -10.34 -6.01
CA ILE A 627 19.27 -10.19 -7.31
C ILE A 627 18.33 -9.35 -8.17
N ASP A 628 18.57 -8.04 -8.24
CA ASP A 628 17.83 -7.13 -9.10
C ASP A 628 18.21 -7.30 -10.58
N ASN A 629 17.50 -6.63 -11.49
CA ASN A 629 17.71 -6.76 -12.92
C ASN A 629 19.14 -6.34 -13.35
N ARG A 630 19.75 -5.38 -12.67
CA ARG A 630 21.13 -4.92 -12.94
C ARG A 630 22.14 -5.99 -12.54
N LEU A 631 21.98 -6.48 -11.31
CA LEU A 631 22.85 -7.51 -10.74
C LEU A 631 22.69 -8.83 -11.51
N PHE A 632 21.47 -9.17 -11.92
CA PHE A 632 21.19 -10.31 -12.80
C PHE A 632 21.98 -10.21 -14.12
N GLY A 633 21.96 -9.02 -14.75
CA GLY A 633 22.78 -8.75 -15.94
C GLY A 633 24.27 -8.94 -15.68
N ASN A 634 24.80 -8.35 -14.61
CA ASN A 634 26.23 -8.47 -14.27
C ASN A 634 26.65 -9.92 -14.02
N ILE A 635 25.82 -10.70 -13.30
CA ILE A 635 26.09 -12.13 -13.05
C ILE A 635 26.09 -12.91 -14.36
N PHE A 636 25.14 -12.63 -15.28
CA PHE A 636 25.07 -13.26 -16.58
C PHE A 636 26.32 -12.95 -17.42
N HIS A 637 26.72 -11.66 -17.53
CA HIS A 637 27.94 -11.26 -18.25
C HIS A 637 29.18 -11.93 -17.68
N LYS A 638 29.32 -11.98 -16.36
CA LYS A 638 30.44 -12.63 -15.70
C LYS A 638 30.47 -14.14 -15.93
N ALA A 639 29.30 -14.80 -15.90
CA ALA A 639 29.20 -16.23 -16.22
C ALA A 639 29.56 -16.53 -17.68
N ALA A 640 29.05 -15.70 -18.60
CA ALA A 640 29.39 -15.79 -20.03
C ALA A 640 30.91 -15.60 -20.24
N GLN A 641 31.50 -14.55 -19.67
CA GLN A 641 32.94 -14.32 -19.71
C GLN A 641 33.71 -15.57 -19.26
N THR A 642 33.42 -16.09 -18.07
CA THR A 642 34.13 -17.23 -17.50
C THR A 642 34.04 -18.48 -18.39
N LEU A 643 32.91 -18.72 -19.02
CA LEU A 643 32.72 -19.87 -19.93
C LEU A 643 33.44 -19.72 -21.23
N TYR A 644 33.50 -18.51 -21.78
CA TYR A 644 34.10 -18.28 -23.09
C TYR A 644 35.61 -18.00 -23.04
N GLU A 645 36.19 -17.68 -21.84
CA GLU A 645 37.63 -17.50 -21.67
C GLU A 645 38.46 -18.73 -22.19
N GLN A 646 37.94 -19.94 -22.06
CA GLN A 646 38.60 -21.16 -22.57
C GLN A 646 38.71 -21.25 -24.09
N PHE A 647 37.98 -20.39 -24.83
CA PHE A 647 37.92 -20.42 -26.28
C PHE A 647 38.64 -19.24 -26.97
N THR A 648 39.35 -18.40 -26.18
CA THR A 648 39.99 -17.17 -26.70
C THR A 648 41.17 -17.44 -27.65
N ASP A 649 41.79 -18.64 -27.58
CA ASP A 649 42.97 -18.98 -28.38
C ASP A 649 42.64 -19.84 -29.62
N GLY A 650 41.37 -20.04 -29.94
CA GLY A 650 40.97 -20.95 -31.00
C GLY A 650 39.68 -20.61 -31.70
N ARG A 651 39.45 -21.32 -32.81
CA ARG A 651 38.18 -21.23 -33.55
C ARG A 651 37.05 -21.96 -32.81
N VAL A 652 36.00 -21.26 -32.44
CA VAL A 652 34.81 -21.84 -31.82
C VAL A 652 33.96 -22.52 -32.91
N THR A 653 33.70 -23.80 -32.72
CA THR A 653 32.91 -24.62 -33.66
C THR A 653 31.63 -25.11 -32.99
N ALA A 654 30.61 -25.45 -33.77
CA ALA A 654 29.35 -26.00 -33.26
C ALA A 654 29.56 -27.26 -32.37
N ALA A 655 30.53 -28.10 -32.74
CA ALA A 655 30.86 -29.33 -32.00
C ALA A 655 31.42 -29.05 -30.60
N LEU A 656 32.24 -27.99 -30.43
CA LEU A 656 32.74 -27.56 -29.14
C LEU A 656 31.60 -27.04 -28.24
N LEU A 657 30.67 -26.27 -28.82
CA LEU A 657 29.52 -25.76 -28.12
C LEU A 657 28.49 -26.84 -27.76
N ASP A 658 28.33 -27.87 -28.62
CA ASP A 658 27.53 -29.06 -28.32
C ASP A 658 28.13 -29.86 -27.16
N ALA A 659 29.42 -29.94 -27.04
CA ALA A 659 30.09 -30.57 -25.90
C ALA A 659 29.88 -29.76 -24.63
N LEU A 660 29.95 -28.42 -24.70
CA LEU A 660 29.70 -27.54 -23.56
C LEU A 660 28.24 -27.62 -23.09
N LEU A 661 27.27 -27.70 -24.01
CA LEU A 661 25.84 -27.84 -23.66
C LEU A 661 25.53 -29.15 -22.93
N LYS A 662 26.33 -30.20 -23.15
CA LYS A 662 26.21 -31.50 -22.44
C LYS A 662 26.85 -31.49 -21.07
N ASP A 663 27.80 -30.59 -20.83
CA ASP A 663 28.47 -30.43 -19.53
C ASP A 663 27.75 -29.46 -18.62
N ASN A 664 26.67 -29.93 -17.99
CA ASN A 664 25.87 -29.13 -17.06
C ASN A 664 26.71 -28.61 -15.89
N ALA A 665 27.63 -29.42 -15.39
CA ALA A 665 28.43 -29.08 -14.21
C ALA A 665 29.37 -27.88 -14.48
N THR A 666 29.87 -27.73 -15.69
CA THR A 666 30.72 -26.59 -16.06
C THR A 666 29.91 -25.31 -16.16
N ILE A 667 28.68 -25.36 -16.72
CA ILE A 667 27.77 -24.23 -16.79
C ILE A 667 27.35 -23.78 -15.39
N GLU A 668 26.94 -24.71 -14.54
CA GLU A 668 26.53 -24.42 -13.16
C GLU A 668 27.69 -23.83 -12.34
N ARG A 669 28.88 -24.39 -12.44
CA ARG A 669 30.08 -23.84 -11.77
C ARG A 669 30.41 -22.41 -12.19
N ALA A 670 30.27 -22.09 -13.48
CA ALA A 670 30.51 -20.73 -13.97
C ALA A 670 29.47 -19.74 -13.42
N VAL A 671 28.20 -20.13 -13.39
CA VAL A 671 27.13 -19.30 -12.80
C VAL A 671 27.34 -19.13 -11.30
N ASP A 672 27.66 -20.18 -10.58
CA ASP A 672 27.94 -20.13 -9.12
C ASP A 672 29.16 -19.26 -8.80
N ALA A 673 30.19 -19.31 -9.63
CA ALA A 673 31.35 -18.45 -9.52
C ALA A 673 31.00 -16.96 -9.78
N ALA A 674 30.16 -16.71 -10.77
CA ALA A 674 29.68 -15.37 -11.08
C ALA A 674 28.79 -14.79 -9.96
N ILE A 675 27.88 -15.60 -9.42
CA ILE A 675 27.08 -15.21 -8.24
C ILE A 675 28.00 -14.87 -7.05
N ARG A 676 29.02 -15.69 -6.78
CA ARG A 676 30.00 -15.40 -5.73
C ARG A 676 30.77 -14.10 -5.97
N SER A 677 31.14 -13.81 -7.19
CA SER A 677 31.92 -12.62 -7.51
C SER A 677 31.11 -11.34 -7.50
N GLU A 678 29.87 -11.36 -8.00
CA GLU A 678 29.06 -10.16 -8.19
C GLU A 678 28.12 -9.92 -7.00
N PHE A 679 27.45 -10.94 -6.51
CA PHE A 679 26.49 -10.82 -5.43
C PHE A 679 27.14 -10.79 -4.05
N PHE A 680 28.13 -11.65 -3.80
CA PHE A 680 28.78 -11.75 -2.48
C PHE A 680 30.00 -10.83 -2.30
N LYS A 681 30.63 -10.33 -3.36
CA LYS A 681 31.79 -9.42 -3.31
C LYS A 681 31.43 -7.98 -2.96
N ASN A 682 30.30 -7.49 -3.44
CA ASN A 682 29.80 -6.16 -3.09
C ASN A 682 29.53 -5.99 -1.59
N GLN A 683 29.20 -7.07 -0.91
CA GLN A 683 28.97 -7.08 0.53
C GLN A 683 30.28 -7.01 1.35
N LYS A 684 31.39 -7.45 0.79
CA LYS A 684 32.72 -7.35 1.43
C LYS A 684 33.23 -5.90 1.41
N ASN A 685 33.03 -5.19 0.31
CA ASN A 685 33.44 -3.79 0.16
C ASN A 685 32.61 -2.82 1.04
N GLN A 686 31.38 -3.16 1.39
CA GLN A 686 30.59 -2.37 2.34
C GLN A 686 30.99 -2.64 3.80
N ARG A 687 31.42 -3.86 4.14
CA ARG A 687 31.96 -4.19 5.46
C ARG A 687 33.28 -3.50 5.77
N ASP A 688 34.16 -3.37 4.78
CA ASP A 688 35.48 -2.72 4.96
C ASP A 688 35.36 -1.19 5.11
N ARG A 689 34.26 -0.58 4.65
CA ARG A 689 33.98 0.85 4.91
C ARG A 689 33.40 1.15 6.30
N SER A 690 32.97 0.14 7.04
CA SER A 690 32.36 0.28 8.36
C SER A 690 33.23 -0.22 9.53
N ARG A 691 34.45 -0.72 9.26
CA ARG A 691 35.40 -1.13 10.30
C ARG A 691 36.70 -0.41 10.13
N ASP A 692 36.89 0.63 10.94
CA ASP A 692 38.24 1.04 11.35
C ASP A 692 38.88 -0.10 12.17
N SER A 693 40.04 -0.53 11.66
CA SER A 693 41.16 -1.21 12.30
C SER A 693 40.88 -2.28 13.36
N LEU A 694 41.58 -3.39 13.11
CA LEU A 694 41.94 -4.48 14.04
C LEU A 694 41.13 -5.76 13.98
N SER A 695 41.47 -6.63 13.01
CA SER A 695 41.83 -8.02 13.33
C SER A 695 42.13 -8.81 12.04
N THR A 696 43.36 -9.22 11.95
CA THR A 696 43.85 -10.31 11.09
C THR A 696 43.30 -11.63 11.61
N SER A 697 42.51 -12.34 10.85
CA SER A 697 42.40 -13.81 10.99
C SER A 697 41.61 -14.48 9.86
N ASN A 698 42.25 -15.43 9.23
CA ASN A 698 41.79 -16.64 8.53
C ASN A 698 40.54 -16.58 7.62
N HIS A 699 40.79 -16.60 6.31
CA HIS A 699 39.81 -16.86 5.25
C HIS A 699 39.20 -18.27 5.36
N LYS A 700 38.11 -18.43 6.10
CA LYS A 700 37.17 -19.54 5.86
C LYS A 700 36.21 -19.09 4.76
N GLN A 701 36.11 -19.85 3.66
CA GLN A 701 35.12 -19.67 2.61
C GLN A 701 33.72 -19.77 3.24
N VAL A 702 32.96 -18.68 3.20
CA VAL A 702 31.56 -18.67 3.65
C VAL A 702 30.77 -19.56 2.70
N PRO A 703 29.99 -20.54 3.18
CA PRO A 703 29.17 -21.38 2.33
C PRO A 703 28.17 -20.51 1.56
N MET A 704 27.98 -20.79 0.27
CA MET A 704 27.01 -20.12 -0.58
C MET A 704 25.61 -20.65 -0.24
N ILE A 705 24.90 -19.95 0.64
CA ILE A 705 23.52 -20.26 0.97
C ILE A 705 22.66 -19.25 0.18
N LEU A 706 21.83 -19.75 -0.73
CA LEU A 706 20.88 -18.99 -1.51
C LEU A 706 19.48 -19.21 -0.94
N ASP A 707 18.68 -18.17 -0.86
CA ASP A 707 17.24 -18.26 -0.54
C ASP A 707 16.41 -18.72 -1.75
N GLY A 708 15.11 -18.93 -1.56
CA GLY A 708 14.25 -19.47 -2.60
C GLY A 708 14.20 -18.60 -3.86
N LEU A 709 14.20 -17.27 -3.74
CA LEU A 709 14.16 -16.34 -4.87
C LEU A 709 15.53 -16.26 -5.58
N GLN A 710 16.62 -16.31 -4.82
CA GLN A 710 17.98 -16.34 -5.36
C GLN A 710 18.25 -17.67 -6.11
N LEU A 711 17.69 -18.80 -5.62
CA LEU A 711 17.73 -20.08 -6.33
C LEU A 711 16.99 -20.02 -7.67
N ILE A 712 15.82 -19.39 -7.71
CA ILE A 712 15.08 -19.17 -8.95
C ILE A 712 15.91 -18.32 -9.92
N ASN A 713 16.51 -17.21 -9.45
CA ASN A 713 17.37 -16.38 -10.28
C ASN A 713 18.58 -17.16 -10.81
N ARG A 714 19.21 -18.01 -10.00
CA ARG A 714 20.30 -18.89 -10.42
C ARG A 714 19.87 -19.80 -11.58
N GLU A 715 18.74 -20.48 -11.46
CA GLU A 715 18.23 -21.36 -12.50
C GLU A 715 17.88 -20.61 -13.80
N VAL A 716 17.31 -19.41 -13.67
CA VAL A 716 17.03 -18.55 -14.85
C VAL A 716 18.32 -18.12 -15.52
N ILE A 717 19.37 -17.75 -14.76
CA ILE A 717 20.68 -17.40 -15.33
C ILE A 717 21.30 -18.60 -16.04
N ILE A 718 21.26 -19.79 -15.47
CA ILE A 718 21.72 -21.03 -16.11
C ILE A 718 21.00 -21.24 -17.44
N LYS A 719 19.68 -21.06 -17.47
CA LYS A 719 18.89 -21.13 -18.70
C LYS A 719 19.32 -20.10 -19.74
N TYR A 720 19.61 -18.87 -19.34
CA TYR A 720 20.05 -17.80 -20.25
C TYR A 720 21.44 -18.09 -20.82
N VAL A 721 22.36 -18.61 -20.00
CA VAL A 721 23.69 -19.05 -20.46
C VAL A 721 23.56 -20.19 -21.47
N ARG A 722 22.66 -21.15 -21.26
CA ARG A 722 22.37 -22.18 -22.26
C ARG A 722 21.83 -21.62 -23.57
N LEU A 723 20.87 -20.66 -23.49
CA LEU A 723 20.34 -20.00 -24.67
C LEU A 723 21.44 -19.25 -25.46
N LEU A 724 22.38 -18.61 -24.74
CA LEU A 724 23.55 -17.98 -25.37
C LEU A 724 24.38 -19.02 -26.13
N ILE A 725 24.74 -20.15 -25.50
CA ILE A 725 25.54 -21.21 -26.12
C ILE A 725 24.79 -21.82 -27.34
N GLU A 726 23.49 -22.06 -27.23
CA GLU A 726 22.64 -22.54 -28.32
C GLU A 726 22.60 -21.58 -29.52
N THR A 727 22.55 -20.27 -29.22
CA THR A 727 22.59 -19.24 -30.26
C THR A 727 23.96 -19.21 -30.94
N ASP A 728 25.02 -19.20 -30.14
CA ASP A 728 26.38 -19.22 -30.68
C ASP A 728 26.70 -20.49 -31.47
N ARG A 729 26.13 -21.64 -31.10
CA ARG A 729 26.21 -22.87 -31.89
C ARG A 729 25.66 -22.70 -33.31
N ARG A 730 24.57 -21.92 -33.42
CA ARG A 730 23.98 -21.61 -34.75
C ARG A 730 24.80 -20.59 -35.52
N LEU A 731 25.44 -19.66 -34.80
CA LEU A 731 26.30 -18.63 -35.37
C LEU A 731 27.74 -19.11 -35.67
N ALA A 732 28.11 -20.28 -35.16
CA ALA A 732 29.44 -20.87 -35.38
C ALA A 732 29.65 -21.27 -36.87
N PRO A 733 30.90 -21.23 -37.40
CA PRO A 733 32.15 -21.01 -36.68
C PRO A 733 32.56 -19.54 -36.58
N PHE A 734 33.17 -19.16 -35.43
CA PHE A 734 33.72 -17.83 -35.18
C PHE A 734 35.00 -17.92 -34.33
N THR A 735 35.78 -16.83 -34.26
CA THR A 735 36.97 -16.74 -33.40
C THR A 735 36.79 -15.60 -32.43
N ILE A 736 36.94 -15.83 -31.10
CA ILE A 736 36.85 -14.80 -30.06
C ILE A 736 38.19 -14.04 -30.04
N LEU A 737 38.11 -12.73 -30.22
CA LEU A 737 39.26 -11.81 -30.20
C LEU A 737 39.43 -11.12 -28.84
N GLY A 738 38.36 -11.04 -28.06
CA GLY A 738 38.38 -10.47 -26.73
C GLY A 738 37.06 -10.55 -26.02
N LEU A 739 37.10 -10.61 -24.68
CA LEU A 739 35.95 -10.62 -23.76
C LEU A 739 36.14 -9.52 -22.75
N GLU A 740 35.07 -8.76 -22.39
CA GLU A 740 35.10 -7.63 -21.49
C GLU A 740 36.26 -6.66 -21.83
N LEU A 741 36.42 -6.36 -23.12
CA LEU A 741 37.55 -5.63 -23.65
C LEU A 741 37.38 -4.12 -23.40
N PRO A 742 38.29 -3.45 -22.67
CA PRO A 742 38.26 -1.99 -22.53
C PRO A 742 38.65 -1.32 -23.87
N VAL A 743 37.78 -0.45 -24.37
CA VAL A 743 37.96 0.29 -25.60
C VAL A 743 37.76 1.78 -25.41
N TYR A 744 38.80 2.54 -25.62
CA TYR A 744 38.81 4.01 -25.46
C TYR A 744 39.58 4.65 -26.59
N MET A 745 39.11 5.82 -27.06
CA MET A 745 39.85 6.65 -27.99
C MET A 745 40.04 8.06 -27.42
N PRO A 746 41.13 8.77 -27.76
CA PRO A 746 41.29 10.20 -27.49
C PRO A 746 40.12 10.98 -28.11
N TYR A 747 39.57 11.93 -27.36
CA TYR A 747 38.37 12.68 -27.75
C TYR A 747 38.54 14.16 -27.45
N ASP A 748 38.77 14.96 -28.50
CA ASP A 748 38.94 16.40 -28.40
C ASP A 748 37.58 17.08 -28.65
N LEU A 749 37.09 17.76 -27.64
CA LEU A 749 35.82 18.49 -27.64
C LEU A 749 35.99 19.94 -28.13
N ASN A 750 37.09 20.59 -27.76
CA ASN A 750 37.49 21.92 -28.20
C ASN A 750 38.97 22.13 -27.92
N SER A 751 39.53 23.29 -28.30
CA SER A 751 40.94 23.62 -28.09
C SER A 751 41.43 23.56 -26.65
N ASN A 752 40.51 23.53 -25.65
CA ASN A 752 40.82 23.64 -24.24
C ASN A 752 40.47 22.39 -23.41
N PHE A 753 39.82 21.40 -23.99
CA PHE A 753 39.44 20.18 -23.27
C PHE A 753 39.53 18.90 -24.14
N SER A 754 40.47 18.06 -23.78
CA SER A 754 40.69 16.73 -24.34
C SER A 754 40.43 15.67 -23.27
N THR A 755 39.75 14.61 -23.62
CA THR A 755 39.41 13.50 -22.72
C THR A 755 39.47 12.17 -23.52
N THR A 756 38.89 11.12 -22.99
CA THR A 756 38.67 9.86 -23.69
C THR A 756 37.19 9.56 -23.78
N ILE A 757 36.79 8.84 -24.83
CA ILE A 757 35.43 8.32 -24.96
C ILE A 757 35.51 6.81 -25.20
N GLY A 758 34.65 6.03 -24.56
CA GLY A 758 34.62 4.58 -24.66
C GLY A 758 33.98 3.86 -23.54
N GLY A 759 34.36 2.62 -23.33
CA GLY A 759 33.81 1.72 -22.31
C GLY A 759 34.32 0.29 -22.48
N PHE A 760 33.46 -0.69 -22.22
CA PHE A 760 33.79 -2.12 -22.29
C PHE A 760 32.92 -2.81 -23.35
N ILE A 761 33.53 -3.65 -24.16
CA ILE A 761 32.87 -4.54 -25.13
C ILE A 761 32.71 -5.92 -24.48
N ASP A 762 31.49 -6.44 -24.40
CA ASP A 762 31.23 -7.76 -23.83
C ASP A 762 31.96 -8.87 -24.58
N ARG A 763 31.84 -8.87 -25.92
CA ARG A 763 32.56 -9.80 -26.76
C ARG A 763 32.95 -9.17 -28.11
N LEU A 764 34.20 -9.32 -28.48
CA LEU A 764 34.73 -9.06 -29.82
C LEU A 764 35.05 -10.39 -30.50
N ASP A 765 34.45 -10.68 -31.65
CA ASP A 765 34.71 -11.89 -32.40
C ASP A 765 34.87 -11.63 -33.92
N SER A 766 35.37 -12.60 -34.61
CA SER A 766 35.53 -12.57 -36.07
C SER A 766 34.85 -13.77 -36.74
N VAL A 767 34.15 -13.48 -37.82
CA VAL A 767 33.53 -14.48 -38.70
C VAL A 767 34.09 -14.32 -40.08
N THR A 768 34.55 -15.40 -40.68
CA THR A 768 35.03 -15.43 -42.05
C THR A 768 33.95 -16.03 -42.94
N ASP A 769 33.49 -15.27 -43.89
CA ASP A 769 32.54 -15.75 -44.90
C ASP A 769 33.20 -16.90 -45.73
N PRO A 770 32.59 -18.07 -45.74
CA PRO A 770 33.18 -19.24 -46.42
C PRO A 770 33.25 -19.10 -47.96
N ILE A 771 32.46 -18.20 -48.55
CA ILE A 771 32.38 -18.02 -49.99
C ILE A 771 33.33 -16.91 -50.43
N SER A 772 33.29 -15.75 -49.81
CA SER A 772 34.08 -14.59 -50.19
C SER A 772 35.47 -14.55 -49.55
N GLY A 773 35.71 -15.32 -48.49
CA GLY A 773 36.93 -15.28 -47.69
C GLY A 773 37.13 -13.97 -46.90
N GLN A 774 36.15 -13.07 -46.93
CA GLN A 774 36.22 -11.81 -46.21
C GLN A 774 35.96 -12.05 -44.71
N THR A 775 36.78 -11.42 -43.88
CA THR A 775 36.64 -11.47 -42.44
C THR A 775 35.87 -10.26 -41.93
N ARG A 776 34.79 -10.51 -41.18
CA ARG A 776 33.98 -9.51 -40.53
C ARG A 776 34.20 -9.60 -39.00
N ILE A 777 34.49 -8.49 -38.39
CA ILE A 777 34.61 -8.37 -36.93
C ILE A 777 33.27 -7.93 -36.40
N ARG A 778 32.74 -8.64 -35.38
CA ARG A 778 31.51 -8.27 -34.72
C ARG A 778 31.83 -7.73 -33.34
N VAL A 779 31.28 -6.55 -33.03
CA VAL A 779 31.25 -5.95 -31.68
C VAL A 779 29.94 -6.33 -31.08
N ILE A 780 29.96 -7.29 -30.17
CA ILE A 780 28.73 -7.86 -29.57
C ILE A 780 28.57 -7.36 -28.15
N ASP A 781 27.36 -6.89 -27.85
CA ASP A 781 26.92 -6.52 -26.51
C ASP A 781 25.71 -7.38 -26.15
N TYR A 782 25.69 -7.96 -24.96
CA TYR A 782 24.66 -8.86 -24.46
C TYR A 782 23.52 -8.12 -23.81
N LYS A 783 22.28 -8.52 -24.11
CA LYS A 783 21.09 -7.95 -23.45
C LYS A 783 20.20 -9.05 -22.90
N THR A 784 19.97 -9.03 -21.59
CA THR A 784 19.11 -9.98 -20.88
C THR A 784 17.65 -9.55 -20.83
N GLY A 785 17.31 -8.34 -21.27
CA GLY A 785 15.94 -7.79 -21.26
C GLY A 785 15.02 -8.42 -22.30
N SER A 786 13.71 -8.33 -22.08
CA SER A 786 12.66 -8.95 -22.90
C SER A 786 12.15 -8.10 -24.05
N ARG A 787 12.61 -6.87 -24.22
CA ARG A 787 12.06 -5.94 -25.22
C ARG A 787 12.62 -6.21 -26.61
N HIS A 788 11.74 -6.08 -27.62
CA HIS A 788 12.15 -6.19 -29.02
C HIS A 788 12.84 -4.90 -29.49
N LEU A 789 14.01 -5.05 -30.09
CA LEU A 789 14.71 -3.95 -30.74
C LEU A 789 14.02 -3.64 -32.09
N ARG A 790 13.74 -2.37 -32.32
CA ARG A 790 13.24 -1.90 -33.61
C ARG A 790 14.39 -1.30 -34.41
N PRO A 791 14.46 -1.53 -35.74
CA PRO A 791 15.44 -0.87 -36.61
C PRO A 791 15.36 0.66 -36.46
N MET A 792 16.51 1.33 -36.38
CA MET A 792 16.54 2.78 -36.45
C MET A 792 16.37 3.21 -37.92
N PRO A 793 15.55 4.26 -38.20
CA PRO A 793 15.31 4.70 -39.57
C PRO A 793 16.60 5.19 -40.27
N ASP A 794 17.45 5.90 -39.53
CA ASP A 794 18.73 6.42 -39.97
C ASP A 794 19.69 6.62 -38.78
N VAL A 795 20.89 7.11 -39.04
CA VAL A 795 21.89 7.37 -37.97
C VAL A 795 21.52 8.56 -37.10
N ASP A 796 20.77 9.53 -37.61
CA ASP A 796 20.35 10.70 -36.87
C ASP A 796 19.39 10.32 -35.74
N ALA A 797 18.55 9.32 -35.99
CA ALA A 797 17.62 8.77 -35.02
C ALA A 797 18.29 8.18 -33.75
N ILE A 798 19.58 7.80 -33.84
CA ILE A 798 20.34 7.32 -32.67
C ILE A 798 20.46 8.43 -31.59
N PHE A 799 20.52 9.69 -32.04
CA PHE A 799 20.69 10.86 -31.19
C PHE A 799 19.36 11.60 -30.91
N ASP A 800 18.25 11.13 -31.48
CA ASP A 800 16.94 11.69 -31.24
C ASP A 800 16.39 11.21 -29.90
N PRO A 801 16.10 12.12 -28.94
CA PRO A 801 15.47 11.76 -27.68
C PRO A 801 14.16 10.98 -27.86
N ALA A 802 13.39 11.23 -28.92
CA ALA A 802 12.13 10.53 -29.17
C ALA A 802 12.31 9.02 -29.42
N GLN A 803 13.51 8.59 -29.81
CA GLN A 803 13.84 7.18 -30.10
C GLN A 803 14.36 6.41 -28.86
N ILE A 804 14.52 7.05 -27.71
CA ILE A 804 14.93 6.37 -26.48
C ILE A 804 14.01 5.20 -26.09
N PRO A 805 12.67 5.29 -26.22
CA PRO A 805 11.78 4.15 -26.01
C PRO A 805 12.03 2.97 -26.96
N ASN A 806 12.66 3.21 -28.12
CA ASN A 806 13.06 2.23 -29.11
C ASN A 806 14.52 1.77 -28.94
N HIS A 807 15.14 2.08 -27.77
CA HIS A 807 16.52 1.69 -27.43
C HIS A 807 17.61 2.29 -28.32
N SER A 808 17.46 3.57 -28.70
CA SER A 808 18.53 4.30 -29.39
C SER A 808 19.83 4.36 -28.58
N ASP A 809 19.75 4.26 -27.26
CA ASP A 809 20.90 4.17 -26.34
C ASP A 809 21.74 2.89 -26.58
N TYR A 810 21.15 1.77 -26.94
CA TYR A 810 21.87 0.54 -27.30
C TYR A 810 22.58 0.69 -28.65
N TYR A 811 21.94 1.33 -29.64
CA TYR A 811 22.57 1.66 -30.90
C TYR A 811 23.77 2.60 -30.69
N LEU A 812 23.62 3.64 -29.87
CA LEU A 812 24.70 4.57 -29.53
C LEU A 812 25.92 3.82 -28.96
N GLN A 813 25.70 2.90 -28.03
CA GLN A 813 26.76 2.10 -27.41
C GLN A 813 27.49 1.21 -28.44
N ALA A 814 26.74 0.40 -29.19
CA ALA A 814 27.33 -0.54 -30.16
C ALA A 814 28.02 0.17 -31.34
N PHE A 815 27.45 1.28 -31.82
CA PHE A 815 28.06 2.10 -32.87
C PHE A 815 29.36 2.75 -32.41
N LEU A 816 29.38 3.35 -31.18
CA LEU A 816 30.58 3.95 -30.62
C LEU A 816 31.73 2.94 -30.50
N TYR A 817 31.46 1.77 -29.95
CA TYR A 817 32.48 0.74 -29.81
C TYR A 817 32.96 0.20 -31.16
N SER A 818 32.07 0.02 -32.11
CA SER A 818 32.44 -0.39 -33.49
C SER A 818 33.29 0.66 -34.17
N TYR A 819 32.97 1.94 -33.98
CA TYR A 819 33.75 3.05 -34.52
C TYR A 819 35.17 3.08 -33.90
N ILE A 820 35.31 2.91 -32.57
CA ILE A 820 36.61 2.87 -31.90
C ILE A 820 37.45 1.71 -32.39
N ILE A 821 36.89 0.52 -32.56
CA ILE A 821 37.60 -0.65 -33.07
C ILE A 821 38.09 -0.39 -34.50
N LYS A 822 37.22 0.17 -35.34
CA LYS A 822 37.60 0.49 -36.76
C LYS A 822 38.70 1.54 -36.85
N SER A 823 38.61 2.61 -35.99
CA SER A 823 39.61 3.68 -35.95
C SER A 823 40.96 3.20 -35.42
N SER A 824 40.97 2.29 -34.46
CA SER A 824 42.17 1.71 -33.87
C SER A 824 42.89 0.81 -34.89
N ALA A 825 42.15 0.10 -35.75
CA ALA A 825 42.71 -0.70 -36.85
C ALA A 825 43.44 0.15 -37.92
N THR A 826 43.01 1.42 -38.08
CA THR A 826 43.65 2.34 -39.03
C THR A 826 44.86 3.09 -38.44
N ASN A 827 44.91 3.30 -37.13
CA ASN A 827 45.88 4.22 -36.49
C ASN A 827 46.98 3.53 -35.67
N HIS A 828 47.09 2.23 -35.62
CA HIS A 828 48.12 1.42 -34.89
C HIS A 828 48.29 1.71 -33.38
N THR A 829 47.29 2.24 -32.67
CA THR A 829 47.53 2.92 -31.37
C THR A 829 47.21 2.15 -30.09
N THR A 830 46.55 0.97 -30.11
CA THR A 830 46.33 0.30 -28.78
C THR A 830 46.30 -1.24 -28.77
N HIS A 831 46.08 -1.94 -29.87
CA HIS A 831 46.25 -3.41 -29.98
C HIS A 831 46.59 -3.81 -31.44
N PRO A 832 47.86 -3.62 -31.91
CA PRO A 832 48.22 -3.78 -33.33
C PRO A 832 48.16 -5.22 -33.86
N SER A 833 48.07 -6.21 -33.01
CA SER A 833 48.24 -7.64 -33.40
C SER A 833 46.96 -8.41 -33.60
N LEU A 834 45.78 -7.80 -33.34
CA LEU A 834 44.51 -8.54 -33.30
C LEU A 834 43.62 -8.34 -34.56
N LEU A 835 43.89 -7.33 -35.41
CA LEU A 835 42.95 -6.98 -36.47
C LEU A 835 43.64 -7.04 -37.87
N PRO A 836 43.13 -7.85 -38.82
CA PRO A 836 43.54 -7.80 -40.23
C PRO A 836 43.19 -6.43 -40.85
N SER A 837 44.12 -5.85 -41.62
CA SER A 837 44.09 -4.47 -42.12
C SER A 837 42.88 -4.12 -43.03
N HIS A 838 42.07 -5.05 -43.42
CA HIS A 838 40.93 -4.88 -44.34
C HIS A 838 39.60 -5.47 -43.82
N SER A 839 39.48 -5.73 -42.53
CA SER A 839 38.26 -6.30 -41.97
C SER A 839 37.14 -5.27 -41.87
N SER A 840 35.90 -5.66 -42.22
CA SER A 840 34.69 -4.91 -41.90
C SER A 840 34.39 -5.04 -40.40
N VAL A 841 33.85 -3.99 -39.79
CA VAL A 841 33.44 -3.99 -38.35
C VAL A 841 31.95 -3.73 -38.23
N SER A 842 31.23 -4.67 -37.65
CA SER A 842 29.76 -4.58 -37.50
C SER A 842 29.32 -4.50 -36.05
N PRO A 843 28.42 -3.54 -35.70
CA PRO A 843 27.77 -3.51 -34.42
C PRO A 843 26.72 -4.61 -34.31
N ALA A 844 26.68 -5.30 -33.15
CA ALA A 844 25.75 -6.37 -32.91
C ALA A 844 25.20 -6.32 -31.48
N LEU A 845 23.90 -6.63 -31.32
CA LEU A 845 23.22 -6.76 -30.02
C LEU A 845 22.61 -8.16 -29.92
N LEU A 846 23.04 -8.90 -28.92
CA LEU A 846 22.55 -10.25 -28.73
C LEU A 846 21.51 -10.28 -27.58
N PHE A 847 20.24 -10.28 -27.96
CA PHE A 847 19.11 -10.40 -27.02
C PHE A 847 18.85 -11.86 -26.67
N ILE A 848 19.25 -12.28 -25.47
CA ILE A 848 19.23 -13.70 -25.07
C ILE A 848 17.83 -14.29 -25.14
N GLN A 849 16.80 -13.57 -24.71
CA GLN A 849 15.42 -14.08 -24.71
C GLN A 849 14.83 -14.29 -26.12
N HIS A 850 15.32 -13.57 -27.12
CA HIS A 850 14.82 -13.62 -28.49
C HIS A 850 15.74 -14.38 -29.45
N ALA A 851 16.90 -14.74 -28.97
CA ALA A 851 17.95 -15.37 -29.77
C ALA A 851 17.60 -16.81 -30.22
N SER A 852 16.54 -17.42 -29.68
CA SER A 852 16.07 -18.75 -30.10
C SER A 852 15.30 -18.76 -31.40
N ALA A 853 14.90 -17.58 -31.94
CA ALA A 853 14.15 -17.48 -33.21
C ALA A 853 14.97 -18.02 -34.37
N GLU A 854 14.30 -18.68 -35.32
CA GLU A 854 14.94 -19.17 -36.54
C GLU A 854 15.40 -18.00 -37.41
N GLY A 855 16.63 -18.04 -37.91
CA GLY A 855 17.21 -16.95 -38.69
C GLY A 855 17.62 -15.71 -37.91
N TYR A 856 17.74 -15.79 -36.60
CA TYR A 856 18.18 -14.68 -35.75
C TYR A 856 19.60 -14.21 -36.11
N ASP A 857 19.74 -12.93 -36.46
CA ASP A 857 21.03 -12.25 -36.70
C ASP A 857 21.15 -11.09 -35.69
N PRO A 858 22.22 -11.06 -34.85
CA PRO A 858 22.41 -9.99 -33.87
C PRO A 858 22.88 -8.65 -34.49
N THR A 859 23.18 -8.61 -35.80
CA THR A 859 23.66 -7.40 -36.47
C THR A 859 22.61 -6.28 -36.41
N LEU A 860 23.01 -5.07 -36.01
CA LEU A 860 22.12 -3.93 -35.99
C LEU A 860 21.66 -3.51 -37.39
N VAL A 861 20.44 -3.01 -37.49
CA VAL A 861 19.78 -2.62 -38.74
C VAL A 861 19.51 -1.11 -38.74
N ILE A 862 19.95 -0.41 -39.79
CA ILE A 862 19.58 0.99 -40.07
C ILE A 862 18.71 1.00 -41.34
N GLY A 863 17.55 1.62 -41.25
CA GLY A 863 16.54 1.56 -42.30
C GLY A 863 16.04 0.13 -42.49
N ARG A 864 16.45 -0.52 -43.54
CA ARG A 864 16.14 -1.91 -43.86
C ARG A 864 17.39 -2.79 -44.05
N GLU A 865 18.58 -2.21 -43.87
CA GLU A 865 19.83 -2.89 -44.18
C GLU A 865 20.62 -3.19 -42.89
N PRO A 866 21.18 -4.41 -42.78
CA PRO A 866 22.07 -4.73 -41.64
C PRO A 866 23.39 -3.97 -41.80
N VAL A 867 23.90 -3.43 -40.72
CA VAL A 867 25.18 -2.68 -40.69
C VAL A 867 26.35 -3.67 -40.64
N THR A 868 26.75 -4.14 -41.82
CA THR A 868 27.86 -5.08 -41.93
C THR A 868 29.24 -4.42 -41.84
N ASP A 869 29.35 -3.13 -42.11
CA ASP A 869 30.53 -2.31 -41.85
C ASP A 869 30.12 -0.91 -41.36
N ILE A 870 30.59 -0.56 -40.17
CA ILE A 870 30.33 0.74 -39.53
C ILE A 870 30.85 1.92 -40.38
N THR A 871 31.82 1.71 -41.26
CA THR A 871 32.45 2.76 -42.08
C THR A 871 31.42 3.55 -42.89
N VAL A 872 30.37 2.90 -43.37
CA VAL A 872 29.30 3.54 -44.15
C VAL A 872 28.59 4.66 -43.37
N HIS A 873 28.54 4.54 -42.03
CA HIS A 873 27.82 5.45 -41.15
C HIS A 873 28.75 6.29 -40.26
N ALA A 874 30.06 6.03 -40.32
CA ALA A 874 31.05 6.54 -39.36
C ALA A 874 31.10 8.08 -39.28
N ASP A 875 31.19 8.75 -40.45
CA ASP A 875 31.34 10.21 -40.53
C ASP A 875 30.13 10.95 -40.00
N ARG A 876 28.93 10.46 -40.34
CA ARG A 876 27.69 11.05 -39.79
C ARG A 876 27.56 10.83 -38.31
N PHE A 877 27.82 9.59 -37.85
CA PHE A 877 27.75 9.22 -36.43
C PHE A 877 28.71 10.08 -35.59
N ILE A 878 29.99 10.22 -35.98
CA ILE A 878 30.97 10.98 -35.19
C ILE A 878 30.68 12.48 -35.20
N THR A 879 30.11 13.00 -36.29
CA THR A 879 29.68 14.41 -36.36
C THR A 879 28.57 14.69 -35.34
N LEU A 880 27.53 13.85 -35.32
CA LEU A 880 26.43 13.99 -34.35
C LEU A 880 26.90 13.78 -32.91
N LEU A 881 27.81 12.81 -32.69
CA LEU A 881 28.37 12.57 -31.38
C LEU A 881 29.11 13.79 -30.84
N LYS A 882 29.94 14.45 -31.71
CA LYS A 882 30.67 15.67 -31.36
C LYS A 882 29.72 16.83 -31.09
N GLU A 883 28.67 16.98 -31.90
CA GLU A 883 27.64 17.98 -31.69
C GLU A 883 26.99 17.81 -30.31
N LYS A 884 26.48 16.62 -30.01
CA LYS A 884 25.77 16.36 -28.72
C LYS A 884 26.69 16.42 -27.50
N THR A 885 27.91 15.94 -27.62
CA THR A 885 28.89 16.09 -26.53
C THR A 885 29.36 17.54 -26.38
N GLY A 886 29.45 18.30 -27.46
CA GLY A 886 29.72 19.73 -27.42
C GLY A 886 28.63 20.52 -26.69
N GLU A 887 27.35 20.15 -26.87
CA GLU A 887 26.24 20.76 -26.13
C GLU A 887 26.41 20.63 -24.62
N ILE A 888 26.96 19.49 -24.12
CA ILE A 888 27.20 19.27 -22.69
C ILE A 888 28.11 20.35 -22.09
N PHE A 889 29.10 20.81 -22.84
CA PHE A 889 30.12 21.77 -22.38
C PHE A 889 29.86 23.21 -22.87
N SER A 890 28.78 23.46 -23.63
CA SER A 890 28.43 24.78 -24.10
C SER A 890 27.85 25.66 -22.98
N PRO A 891 28.43 26.79 -22.64
CA PRO A 891 27.90 27.69 -21.60
C PRO A 891 26.54 28.30 -21.97
N ASP A 892 26.27 28.45 -23.29
CA ASP A 892 25.07 29.10 -23.81
C ASP A 892 23.81 28.26 -23.70
N LEU A 893 23.96 26.93 -23.53
CA LEU A 893 22.88 25.98 -23.44
C LEU A 893 22.68 25.53 -21.97
N PRO A 894 21.59 25.95 -21.30
CA PRO A 894 21.31 25.47 -19.93
C PRO A 894 20.91 23.99 -19.90
N PHE A 895 20.94 23.38 -18.72
CA PHE A 895 20.31 22.09 -18.50
C PHE A 895 18.80 22.28 -18.30
N THR A 896 18.01 21.70 -19.19
CA THR A 896 16.56 21.78 -19.18
C THR A 896 15.93 20.44 -18.82
N PRO A 897 14.73 20.43 -18.21
CA PRO A 897 13.96 19.19 -18.03
C PRO A 897 13.49 18.66 -19.39
N THR A 898 13.22 17.36 -19.45
CA THR A 898 12.53 16.77 -20.60
C THR A 898 11.07 17.24 -20.66
N ASP A 899 10.53 17.44 -21.86
CA ASP A 899 9.11 17.74 -22.07
C ASP A 899 8.23 16.47 -21.98
N ASP A 900 8.82 15.30 -22.10
CA ASP A 900 8.11 14.03 -22.02
C ASP A 900 7.95 13.56 -20.56
N SER A 901 6.76 13.78 -20.01
CA SER A 901 6.41 13.38 -18.64
C SER A 901 6.47 11.86 -18.40
N ASN A 902 6.34 11.04 -19.45
CA ASN A 902 6.45 9.57 -19.28
C ASN A 902 7.87 9.15 -18.88
N ARG A 903 8.89 9.90 -19.28
CA ARG A 903 10.28 9.65 -18.86
C ARG A 903 10.51 9.96 -17.39
N CYS A 904 9.67 10.79 -16.79
CA CYS A 904 9.76 11.15 -15.38
C CYS A 904 9.19 10.07 -14.46
N ARG A 905 8.24 9.23 -14.92
CA ARG A 905 7.61 8.17 -14.11
C ARG A 905 8.60 7.17 -13.51
N SER A 906 9.69 6.87 -14.20
CA SER A 906 10.76 5.97 -13.73
C SER A 906 12.07 6.71 -13.44
N CYS A 907 12.03 8.03 -13.31
CA CYS A 907 13.22 8.82 -13.05
C CYS A 907 13.48 8.90 -11.53
N PRO A 908 14.66 8.51 -11.04
CA PRO A 908 14.97 8.57 -9.61
C PRO A 908 14.99 10.00 -9.06
N TYR A 909 15.08 11.00 -9.93
CA TYR A 909 15.08 12.42 -9.56
C TYR A 909 13.73 13.13 -9.80
N ALA A 910 12.65 12.39 -10.09
CA ALA A 910 11.33 12.97 -10.36
C ALA A 910 10.84 13.86 -9.22
N ALA A 911 11.01 13.41 -7.98
CA ALA A 911 10.64 14.19 -6.79
C ALA A 911 11.40 15.52 -6.68
N LEU A 912 12.69 15.57 -7.08
CA LEU A 912 13.49 16.80 -7.10
C LEU A 912 13.01 17.76 -8.19
N CYS A 913 12.45 17.24 -9.26
CA CYS A 913 11.89 18.04 -10.35
C CYS A 913 10.44 18.46 -10.08
N GLY A 914 9.79 17.99 -9.01
CA GLY A 914 8.36 18.20 -8.73
C GLY A 914 7.44 17.52 -9.77
N ARG A 915 7.84 16.39 -10.37
CA ARG A 915 7.13 15.67 -11.42
C ARG A 915 6.82 14.23 -11.03
#